data_bb58c28ab8eef13f449996f593e3d402
#
_entry.id   bb58c28ab8eef13f449996f593e3d402
#
_cell.length_a   1.000
_cell.length_b   1.000
_cell.length_c   1.000
_cell.angle_alpha   90.00
_cell.angle_beta   90.00
_cell.angle_gamma   90.00
#
_symmetry.space_group_name_H-M   'P 1'
#
loop_
_entity.id
_entity.type
_entity.pdbx_description
1 polymer ?
#
loop_
_entity_poly.entity_id
_entity_poly.type
_entity_poly.pdbx_seq_one_letter_code
_entity_poly.pdbx_strand_id
1 'polypeptide(L)'
;IMSMRLKKLLALSLSISVAATGLFNDIGAKNADAAVVEKQNKNSRYINFGGKGTLKIGSKAKGVAENNAYFFNNHISSVKVSKKNKYLKAQDGVLYSKDMKILYYYPAMKQNKKFTIPSTVTRVVRYAFANNNFLEQLNMGKNVKYVGTKAFSECSRLKNITWKCKAQTIPAGCFEKCHSLKNIKLGDNVKNIMTGAFKQCSSLNRIYIPRGVSEIEDYAFSGAGKEFFVAGNNIDYSSNKGVLFTKDMSGLVAYPGTKQGGYILPDTVDDICAGAFSNSVGLTEITFGKNIYAVDMGWFDKCANLKRINMPPELQSVDSYVEYSGLESLEKVTLSESNKYFSIYDDTLYSKDYKTLYVMPFGKSSLELAPQVESIVYLDMINDRYKNVLTKNSFSEINISSQNQYFVTVDGVLYDKDITKIMLLPGKMTSYKMPATVNDITGILNGFFGETEDNIANNSLSDISVEKENLLYVSKDGVLFSKDMNKLYVYPQEKKGNYTLPDETTLMDMFAFTEARGLTGLTISENCDRIYMDISGCAALKKITVKDGVDTFRIKAAETLNISSLKLGKDVSDICLQGNLNKAHNTVISSAAKGKDAVEVLTGIQAAAGEGDEEIEFLTFKDMSRYVEFMGYRFK
;
A
#
# COMPACT_ATOMS: atom_id res chain seq x y z
N ILE A 1 11.07 10.43 -36.57
CA ILE A 1 11.52 10.11 -35.20
C ILE A 1 10.51 10.78 -34.29
N MET A 2 9.45 10.04 -33.90
CA MET A 2 8.46 10.48 -32.92
C MET A 2 9.08 10.31 -31.54
N SER A 3 9.10 11.38 -30.72
CA SER A 3 9.66 11.32 -29.38
C SER A 3 8.96 10.26 -28.54
N MET A 4 9.67 9.65 -27.59
CA MET A 4 9.13 8.65 -26.66
C MET A 4 7.85 9.15 -25.94
N ARG A 5 7.73 10.46 -25.71
CA ARG A 5 6.53 11.11 -25.16
C ARG A 5 5.27 10.90 -26.02
N LEU A 6 5.39 10.97 -27.35
CA LEU A 6 4.22 10.78 -28.23
C LEU A 6 3.79 9.31 -28.29
N LYS A 7 4.75 8.37 -28.18
CA LYS A 7 4.47 6.93 -28.05
C LYS A 7 3.84 6.59 -26.69
N LYS A 8 4.27 7.27 -25.59
CA LYS A 8 3.66 7.11 -24.26
C LYS A 8 2.25 7.67 -24.18
N LEU A 9 1.96 8.82 -24.80
CA LEU A 9 0.60 9.38 -24.88
C LEU A 9 -0.36 8.48 -25.68
N LEU A 10 0.11 7.88 -26.77
CA LEU A 10 -0.67 6.88 -27.52
C LEU A 10 -0.82 5.56 -26.75
N ALA A 11 0.17 5.13 -25.99
CA ALA A 11 0.08 3.94 -25.15
C ALA A 11 -0.83 4.16 -23.95
N LEU A 12 -0.81 5.36 -23.33
CA LEU A 12 -1.72 5.70 -22.23
C LEU A 12 -3.18 5.77 -22.70
N SER A 13 -3.45 6.33 -23.86
CA SER A 13 -4.81 6.35 -24.43
C SER A 13 -5.30 4.96 -24.84
N LEU A 14 -4.42 4.07 -25.26
CA LEU A 14 -4.75 2.67 -25.53
C LEU A 14 -4.87 1.82 -24.27
N SER A 15 -4.08 2.08 -23.22
CA SER A 15 -4.18 1.34 -21.96
C SER A 15 -5.44 1.72 -21.17
N ILE A 16 -5.89 2.96 -21.23
CA ILE A 16 -7.17 3.39 -20.64
C ILE A 16 -8.36 2.79 -21.40
N SER A 17 -8.30 2.64 -22.74
CA SER A 17 -9.37 2.01 -23.51
C SER A 17 -9.38 0.47 -23.39
N VAL A 18 -8.25 -0.17 -23.12
CA VAL A 18 -8.17 -1.64 -22.89
C VAL A 18 -8.54 -2.00 -21.44
N ALA A 19 -8.28 -1.11 -20.47
CA ALA A 19 -8.76 -1.29 -19.10
C ALA A 19 -10.29 -1.12 -18.98
N ALA A 20 -10.92 -0.34 -19.89
CA ALA A 20 -12.37 -0.12 -19.89
C ALA A 20 -13.19 -1.18 -20.66
N THR A 21 -12.54 -2.05 -21.43
CA THR A 21 -13.23 -3.12 -22.20
C THR A 21 -12.94 -4.53 -21.69
N GLY A 22 -12.13 -4.67 -20.62
CA GLY A 22 -11.90 -5.94 -19.90
C GLY A 22 -12.93 -6.23 -18.81
N LEU A 23 -14.07 -5.60 -18.85
CA LEU A 23 -15.17 -5.74 -17.91
C LEU A 23 -16.09 -6.91 -18.27
N PHE A 24 -16.23 -7.79 -17.29
CA PHE A 24 -17.40 -8.59 -16.97
C PHE A 24 -17.82 -9.72 -17.91
N ASN A 25 -17.53 -10.92 -17.48
CA ASN A 25 -18.59 -11.91 -17.34
C ASN A 25 -18.47 -12.60 -15.99
N ASP A 26 -19.44 -12.26 -15.22
CA ASP A 26 -19.97 -12.78 -14.00
C ASP A 26 -19.74 -14.26 -13.74
N ILE A 27 -19.26 -14.60 -12.55
CA ILE A 27 -19.80 -15.73 -11.76
C ILE A 27 -19.35 -15.47 -10.30
N GLY A 28 -20.32 -15.17 -9.44
CA GLY A 28 -20.20 -14.96 -8.02
C GLY A 28 -19.33 -16.03 -7.32
N ALA A 29 -18.29 -15.57 -6.64
CA ALA A 29 -17.45 -16.41 -5.80
C ALA A 29 -18.02 -16.36 -4.38
N LYS A 30 -18.70 -17.43 -3.98
CA LYS A 30 -19.18 -17.64 -2.62
C LYS A 30 -18.01 -17.87 -1.68
N ASN A 31 -17.90 -17.08 -0.63
CA ASN A 31 -16.97 -17.29 0.48
C ASN A 31 -17.35 -18.57 1.25
N ALA A 32 -16.37 -19.45 1.46
CA ALA A 32 -16.65 -20.76 2.01
C ALA A 32 -15.60 -21.22 3.03
N ASP A 33 -16.08 -21.65 4.18
CA ASP A 33 -15.41 -22.44 5.20
C ASP A 33 -14.60 -23.63 4.62
N ALA A 34 -13.53 -24.10 5.27
CA ALA A 34 -12.71 -25.22 4.80
C ALA A 34 -13.54 -26.50 4.55
N ALA A 35 -14.57 -26.74 5.33
CA ALA A 35 -15.49 -27.87 5.11
C ALA A 35 -16.44 -27.59 3.93
N VAL A 36 -16.83 -26.36 3.71
CA VAL A 36 -17.63 -25.90 2.58
C VAL A 36 -16.77 -25.88 1.32
N VAL A 37 -15.50 -25.46 1.40
CA VAL A 37 -14.52 -25.55 0.29
C VAL A 37 -14.29 -27.01 -0.10
N GLU A 38 -14.17 -27.94 0.86
CA GLU A 38 -14.09 -29.37 0.55
C GLU A 38 -15.35 -29.89 -0.13
N LYS A 39 -16.54 -29.43 0.31
CA LYS A 39 -17.83 -29.80 -0.27
C LYS A 39 -18.07 -29.15 -1.63
N GLN A 40 -17.72 -27.89 -1.80
CA GLN A 40 -17.74 -27.18 -3.09
C GLN A 40 -16.76 -27.80 -4.09
N ASN A 41 -15.53 -28.08 -3.69
CA ASN A 41 -14.53 -28.71 -4.55
C ASN A 41 -14.91 -30.14 -4.97
N LYS A 42 -15.77 -30.85 -4.22
CA LYS A 42 -16.34 -32.12 -4.67
C LYS A 42 -17.29 -31.97 -5.84
N ASN A 43 -18.05 -30.88 -5.88
CA ASN A 43 -19.14 -30.67 -6.85
C ASN A 43 -18.89 -29.51 -7.82
N SER A 44 -17.94 -28.60 -7.53
CA SER A 44 -17.65 -27.43 -8.35
C SER A 44 -16.84 -27.77 -9.59
N ARG A 45 -17.10 -26.99 -10.65
CA ARG A 45 -16.34 -27.04 -11.92
C ARG A 45 -14.96 -26.38 -11.80
N TYR A 46 -14.81 -25.43 -10.88
CA TYR A 46 -13.57 -24.69 -10.62
C TYR A 46 -13.18 -24.80 -9.15
N ILE A 47 -11.87 -24.67 -8.87
CA ILE A 47 -11.31 -24.76 -7.53
C ILE A 47 -11.18 -23.36 -6.94
N ASN A 48 -11.64 -23.24 -5.71
CA ASN A 48 -11.39 -22.10 -4.84
C ASN A 48 -10.30 -22.43 -3.81
N PHE A 49 -9.29 -21.56 -3.63
CA PHE A 49 -8.14 -21.78 -2.76
C PHE A 49 -8.31 -21.11 -1.39
N GLY A 50 -9.41 -21.32 -0.72
CA GLY A 50 -9.52 -20.98 0.69
C GLY A 50 -9.14 -22.16 1.55
N GLY A 51 -8.54 -21.96 2.72
CA GLY A 51 -8.43 -23.03 3.68
C GLY A 51 -7.05 -23.24 4.31
N LYS A 52 -6.94 -24.28 5.17
CA LYS A 52 -5.78 -24.64 5.97
C LYS A 52 -5.41 -26.11 5.78
N GLY A 53 -4.14 -26.41 5.74
CA GLY A 53 -3.63 -27.78 5.70
C GLY A 53 -3.68 -28.40 4.30
N THR A 54 -4.35 -29.53 4.12
CA THR A 54 -4.41 -30.24 2.83
C THR A 54 -5.70 -29.94 2.06
N LEU A 55 -5.55 -29.29 0.90
CA LEU A 55 -6.65 -29.08 -0.03
C LEU A 55 -7.01 -30.39 -0.76
N LYS A 56 -8.24 -30.86 -0.62
CA LYS A 56 -8.73 -32.07 -1.28
C LYS A 56 -9.63 -31.71 -2.47
N ILE A 57 -9.24 -32.13 -3.66
CA ILE A 57 -9.94 -31.83 -4.92
C ILE A 57 -10.66 -33.06 -5.43
N GLY A 58 -11.96 -32.94 -5.67
CA GLY A 58 -12.83 -34.02 -6.14
C GLY A 58 -12.67 -34.36 -7.63
N SER A 59 -13.45 -35.35 -8.10
CA SER A 59 -13.37 -35.86 -9.47
C SER A 59 -13.98 -34.92 -10.53
N LYS A 60 -14.86 -33.99 -10.13
CA LYS A 60 -15.62 -33.10 -11.03
C LYS A 60 -14.91 -31.80 -11.38
N ALA A 61 -13.91 -31.39 -10.59
CA ALA A 61 -13.17 -30.14 -10.81
C ALA A 61 -12.40 -30.20 -12.14
N LYS A 62 -12.58 -29.20 -13.00
CA LYS A 62 -12.00 -29.13 -14.35
C LYS A 62 -10.81 -28.18 -14.46
N GLY A 63 -10.68 -27.20 -13.57
CA GLY A 63 -9.62 -26.18 -13.61
C GLY A 63 -9.62 -25.30 -12.37
N VAL A 64 -8.80 -24.28 -12.43
CA VAL A 64 -8.68 -23.22 -11.43
C VAL A 64 -9.29 -21.97 -12.04
N ALA A 65 -10.11 -21.24 -11.29
CA ALA A 65 -10.64 -19.96 -11.74
C ALA A 65 -9.51 -18.97 -11.93
N GLU A 66 -9.38 -18.36 -13.10
CA GLU A 66 -8.25 -17.47 -13.44
C GLU A 66 -8.27 -16.16 -12.63
N ASN A 67 -9.44 -15.75 -12.11
CA ASN A 67 -9.64 -14.52 -11.33
C ASN A 67 -9.57 -14.71 -9.81
N ASN A 68 -9.08 -15.85 -9.32
CA ASN A 68 -8.99 -16.09 -7.88
C ASN A 68 -7.96 -15.17 -7.21
N ALA A 69 -8.43 -14.04 -6.68
CA ALA A 69 -7.68 -13.18 -5.76
C ALA A 69 -7.32 -13.88 -4.42
N TYR A 70 -7.86 -15.07 -4.17
CA TYR A 70 -7.70 -15.86 -2.93
C TYR A 70 -6.34 -16.55 -2.78
N PHE A 71 -5.39 -16.35 -3.68
CA PHE A 71 -4.03 -16.90 -3.54
C PHE A 71 -3.24 -16.26 -2.38
N PHE A 72 -3.64 -15.08 -1.89
CA PHE A 72 -2.82 -14.29 -1.00
C PHE A 72 -2.84 -14.70 0.47
N ASN A 73 -3.90 -15.30 0.99
CA ASN A 73 -4.03 -15.62 2.42
C ASN A 73 -4.39 -17.07 2.72
N ASN A 74 -3.98 -18.01 1.87
CA ASN A 74 -4.27 -19.42 2.17
C ASN A 74 -3.16 -20.05 3.00
N HIS A 75 -3.56 -20.92 3.93
CA HIS A 75 -2.67 -21.70 4.77
C HIS A 75 -2.58 -23.16 4.29
N ILE A 76 -2.66 -23.36 2.98
CA ILE A 76 -2.57 -24.69 2.36
C ILE A 76 -1.12 -25.15 2.34
N SER A 77 -0.86 -26.33 2.90
CA SER A 77 0.45 -26.97 2.91
C SER A 77 0.62 -28.06 1.85
N SER A 78 -0.49 -28.59 1.34
CA SER A 78 -0.47 -29.68 0.35
C SER A 78 -1.77 -29.73 -0.44
N VAL A 79 -1.72 -30.29 -1.65
CA VAL A 79 -2.91 -30.58 -2.47
C VAL A 79 -3.02 -32.08 -2.73
N LYS A 80 -4.23 -32.62 -2.61
CA LYS A 80 -4.60 -33.98 -3.01
C LYS A 80 -5.74 -33.93 -4.02
N VAL A 81 -5.59 -34.61 -5.15
CA VAL A 81 -6.59 -34.70 -6.21
C VAL A 81 -7.13 -36.13 -6.29
N SER A 82 -8.45 -36.28 -6.41
CA SER A 82 -9.10 -37.58 -6.60
C SER A 82 -8.50 -38.32 -7.80
N LYS A 83 -8.18 -39.63 -7.62
CA LYS A 83 -7.69 -40.49 -8.72
C LYS A 83 -8.64 -40.51 -9.92
N LYS A 84 -9.96 -40.30 -9.70
CA LYS A 84 -11.01 -40.25 -10.72
C LYS A 84 -11.07 -38.92 -11.45
N ASN A 85 -10.29 -37.90 -11.05
CA ASN A 85 -10.27 -36.60 -11.75
C ASN A 85 -9.58 -36.76 -13.12
N LYS A 86 -10.26 -36.30 -14.18
CA LYS A 86 -9.81 -36.41 -15.58
C LYS A 86 -8.97 -35.22 -16.04
N TYR A 87 -8.98 -34.11 -15.29
CA TYR A 87 -8.45 -32.81 -15.73
C TYR A 87 -7.23 -32.38 -14.92
N LEU A 88 -7.16 -32.77 -13.65
CA LEU A 88 -6.18 -32.29 -12.69
C LEU A 88 -5.40 -33.44 -12.05
N LYS A 89 -4.20 -33.13 -11.58
CA LYS A 89 -3.31 -34.04 -10.88
C LYS A 89 -2.57 -33.30 -9.77
N ALA A 90 -2.41 -33.92 -8.61
CA ALA A 90 -1.45 -33.47 -7.62
C ALA A 90 -0.22 -34.40 -7.67
N GLN A 91 0.96 -33.78 -7.65
CA GLN A 91 2.23 -34.47 -7.48
C GLN A 91 3.04 -33.75 -6.40
N ASP A 92 3.50 -34.48 -5.40
CA ASP A 92 4.22 -33.95 -4.24
C ASP A 92 3.49 -32.77 -3.55
N GLY A 93 2.15 -32.84 -3.53
CA GLY A 93 1.31 -31.81 -2.94
C GLY A 93 1.16 -30.53 -3.76
N VAL A 94 1.68 -30.48 -4.98
CA VAL A 94 1.57 -29.37 -5.94
C VAL A 94 0.50 -29.68 -6.99
N LEU A 95 -0.29 -28.70 -7.41
CA LEU A 95 -1.39 -28.88 -8.35
C LEU A 95 -0.97 -28.60 -9.80
N TYR A 96 -1.31 -29.55 -10.66
CA TYR A 96 -1.04 -29.47 -12.10
C TYR A 96 -2.26 -29.85 -12.93
N SER A 97 -2.22 -29.52 -14.23
CA SER A 97 -3.07 -30.17 -15.23
C SER A 97 -2.77 -31.69 -15.29
N LYS A 98 -3.72 -32.48 -15.78
CA LYS A 98 -3.59 -33.94 -15.83
C LYS A 98 -2.37 -34.40 -16.62
N ASP A 99 -2.05 -33.70 -17.69
CA ASP A 99 -0.91 -33.92 -18.58
C ASP A 99 0.41 -33.30 -18.06
N MET A 100 0.38 -32.69 -16.87
CA MET A 100 1.53 -32.02 -16.23
C MET A 100 2.11 -30.84 -17.03
N LYS A 101 1.39 -30.26 -17.99
CA LYS A 101 1.87 -29.11 -18.77
C LYS A 101 1.64 -27.76 -18.09
N ILE A 102 0.64 -27.67 -17.22
CA ILE A 102 0.29 -26.43 -16.51
C ILE A 102 0.51 -26.64 -15.01
N LEU A 103 1.30 -25.76 -14.38
CA LEU A 103 1.40 -25.66 -12.93
C LEU A 103 0.40 -24.61 -12.45
N TYR A 104 -0.61 -25.07 -11.74
CA TYR A 104 -1.68 -24.21 -11.23
C TYR A 104 -1.39 -23.62 -9.86
N TYR A 105 -0.81 -24.44 -8.95
CA TYR A 105 -0.64 -23.98 -7.58
C TYR A 105 0.43 -24.75 -6.82
N TYR A 106 1.36 -24.02 -6.25
CA TYR A 106 2.36 -24.46 -5.27
C TYR A 106 1.94 -23.94 -3.90
N PRO A 107 1.61 -24.79 -2.92
CA PRO A 107 1.02 -24.35 -1.65
C PRO A 107 1.87 -23.35 -0.88
N ALA A 108 1.23 -22.28 -0.37
CA ALA A 108 1.92 -21.21 0.35
C ALA A 108 2.62 -21.69 1.64
N MET A 109 2.04 -22.69 2.32
CA MET A 109 2.63 -23.29 3.54
C MET A 109 3.45 -24.54 3.29
N LYS A 110 3.81 -24.84 2.03
CA LYS A 110 4.68 -25.97 1.70
C LYS A 110 6.12 -25.66 2.11
N GLN A 111 6.67 -26.45 3.03
CA GLN A 111 7.94 -26.17 3.72
C GLN A 111 9.22 -26.57 2.94
N ASN A 112 9.10 -26.91 1.67
CA ASN A 112 10.25 -27.27 0.86
C ASN A 112 11.14 -26.06 0.60
N LYS A 113 12.41 -26.14 0.97
CA LYS A 113 13.39 -25.06 0.71
C LYS A 113 13.82 -24.95 -0.74
N LYS A 114 13.71 -26.04 -1.50
CA LYS A 114 14.12 -26.10 -2.91
C LYS A 114 13.01 -26.70 -3.75
N PHE A 115 12.81 -26.15 -4.93
CA PHE A 115 11.90 -26.70 -5.91
C PHE A 115 12.43 -26.53 -7.33
N THR A 116 12.24 -27.57 -8.14
CA THR A 116 12.50 -27.56 -9.57
C THR A 116 11.19 -27.81 -10.30
N ILE A 117 10.78 -26.87 -11.14
CA ILE A 117 9.58 -27.04 -11.96
C ILE A 117 9.81 -28.19 -12.95
N PRO A 118 8.92 -29.19 -12.99
CA PRO A 118 9.09 -30.37 -13.86
C PRO A 118 9.27 -29.97 -15.33
N SER A 119 10.11 -30.73 -16.04
CA SER A 119 10.40 -30.45 -17.47
C SER A 119 9.18 -30.62 -18.40
N THR A 120 8.12 -31.28 -17.94
CA THR A 120 6.83 -31.38 -18.65
C THR A 120 6.05 -30.07 -18.64
N VAL A 121 6.29 -29.19 -17.64
CA VAL A 121 5.55 -27.93 -17.48
C VAL A 121 5.98 -26.93 -18.54
N THR A 122 5.00 -26.39 -19.23
CA THR A 122 5.17 -25.34 -20.26
C THR A 122 4.57 -24.01 -19.83
N ARG A 123 3.66 -24.03 -18.84
CA ARG A 123 2.96 -22.84 -18.31
C ARG A 123 2.91 -22.86 -16.79
N VAL A 124 3.28 -21.75 -16.16
CA VAL A 124 3.04 -21.42 -14.74
C VAL A 124 1.98 -20.33 -14.71
N VAL A 125 0.87 -20.55 -14.00
CA VAL A 125 -0.22 -19.57 -13.99
C VAL A 125 0.08 -18.38 -13.06
N ARG A 126 -0.75 -17.33 -13.13
CA ARG A 126 -0.66 -16.18 -12.22
C ARG A 126 -0.74 -16.64 -10.75
N TYR A 127 0.00 -15.98 -9.87
CA TYR A 127 0.06 -16.28 -8.42
C TYR A 127 0.44 -17.72 -8.03
N ALA A 128 0.92 -18.54 -8.93
CA ALA A 128 1.11 -19.97 -8.68
C ALA A 128 1.96 -20.33 -7.45
N PHE A 129 2.92 -19.49 -7.06
CA PHE A 129 3.78 -19.64 -5.88
C PHE A 129 3.63 -18.50 -4.87
N ALA A 130 2.74 -17.55 -5.12
CA ALA A 130 2.62 -16.34 -4.31
C ALA A 130 2.52 -16.66 -2.80
N ASN A 131 3.16 -15.82 -1.97
CA ASN A 131 3.18 -15.93 -0.50
C ASN A 131 3.83 -17.24 0.06
N ASN A 132 4.58 -18.00 -0.74
CA ASN A 132 5.32 -19.11 -0.15
C ASN A 132 6.56 -18.58 0.59
N ASN A 133 6.51 -18.63 1.93
CA ASN A 133 7.55 -18.12 2.81
C ASN A 133 8.55 -19.21 3.28
N PHE A 134 8.65 -20.33 2.57
CA PHE A 134 9.58 -21.43 2.88
C PHE A 134 10.57 -21.69 1.77
N LEU A 135 10.19 -21.41 0.52
CA LEU A 135 11.03 -21.66 -0.65
C LEU A 135 12.24 -20.73 -0.67
N GLU A 136 13.45 -21.29 -0.69
CA GLU A 136 14.71 -20.55 -0.74
C GLU A 136 15.37 -20.59 -2.13
N GLN A 137 15.13 -21.68 -2.90
CA GLN A 137 15.71 -21.88 -4.23
C GLN A 137 14.67 -22.39 -5.21
N LEU A 138 14.60 -21.75 -6.37
CA LEU A 138 13.72 -22.14 -7.47
C LEU A 138 14.52 -22.34 -8.75
N ASN A 139 14.36 -23.50 -9.38
CA ASN A 139 14.82 -23.76 -10.74
C ASN A 139 13.62 -23.80 -11.68
N MET A 140 13.62 -22.92 -12.66
CA MET A 140 12.61 -22.92 -13.71
C MET A 140 12.81 -24.15 -14.62
N GLY A 141 11.73 -24.83 -14.96
CA GLY A 141 11.78 -25.94 -15.91
C GLY A 141 12.16 -25.45 -17.32
N LYS A 142 13.09 -26.16 -17.98
CA LYS A 142 13.65 -25.78 -19.29
C LYS A 142 12.59 -25.53 -20.38
N ASN A 143 11.40 -26.12 -20.26
CA ASN A 143 10.34 -26.03 -21.26
C ASN A 143 9.26 -24.99 -20.92
N VAL A 144 9.35 -24.31 -19.77
CA VAL A 144 8.40 -23.24 -19.42
C VAL A 144 8.51 -22.12 -20.47
N LYS A 145 7.40 -21.86 -21.16
CA LYS A 145 7.25 -20.83 -22.19
C LYS A 145 6.47 -19.62 -21.71
N TYR A 146 5.62 -19.82 -20.69
CA TYR A 146 4.75 -18.79 -20.14
C TYR A 146 4.77 -18.81 -18.62
N VAL A 147 4.90 -17.63 -18.02
CA VAL A 147 4.76 -17.37 -16.58
C VAL A 147 3.73 -16.27 -16.40
N GLY A 148 2.78 -16.46 -15.50
CA GLY A 148 1.71 -15.51 -15.24
C GLY A 148 2.13 -14.39 -14.29
N THR A 149 1.37 -13.31 -14.31
CA THR A 149 1.51 -12.14 -13.43
C THR A 149 1.59 -12.57 -11.97
N LYS A 150 2.49 -11.95 -11.19
CA LYS A 150 2.68 -12.20 -9.74
C LYS A 150 2.92 -13.68 -9.38
N ALA A 151 3.45 -14.49 -10.31
CA ALA A 151 3.61 -15.93 -10.12
C ALA A 151 4.43 -16.28 -8.87
N PHE A 152 5.40 -15.47 -8.47
CA PHE A 152 6.28 -15.66 -7.32
C PHE A 152 6.27 -14.46 -6.37
N SER A 153 5.24 -13.60 -6.42
CA SER A 153 5.16 -12.42 -5.55
C SER A 153 5.15 -12.83 -4.07
N GLU A 154 5.75 -12.00 -3.23
CA GLU A 154 5.77 -12.16 -1.77
C GLU A 154 6.41 -13.48 -1.26
N CYS A 155 7.23 -14.14 -2.08
CA CYS A 155 8.06 -15.26 -1.63
C CYS A 155 9.22 -14.73 -0.78
N SER A 156 8.95 -14.35 0.48
CA SER A 156 9.86 -13.56 1.33
C SER A 156 11.19 -14.25 1.64
N ARG A 157 11.29 -15.58 1.56
CA ARG A 157 12.52 -16.36 1.78
C ARG A 157 13.23 -16.80 0.51
N LEU A 158 12.70 -16.50 -0.67
CA LEU A 158 13.29 -16.89 -1.94
C LEU A 158 14.60 -16.13 -2.17
N LYS A 159 15.74 -16.86 -2.19
CA LYS A 159 17.09 -16.29 -2.27
C LYS A 159 17.70 -16.39 -3.67
N ASN A 160 17.42 -17.49 -4.36
CA ASN A 160 18.09 -17.80 -5.62
C ASN A 160 17.10 -18.34 -6.66
N ILE A 161 17.17 -17.79 -7.87
CA ILE A 161 16.37 -18.22 -9.02
C ILE A 161 17.28 -18.50 -10.21
N THR A 162 17.06 -19.62 -10.85
CA THR A 162 17.65 -19.94 -12.15
C THR A 162 16.56 -19.85 -13.21
N TRP A 163 16.55 -18.76 -13.99
CA TRP A 163 15.58 -18.49 -15.08
C TRP A 163 16.12 -19.01 -16.42
N LYS A 164 16.47 -20.28 -16.48
CA LYS A 164 16.93 -20.94 -17.71
C LYS A 164 15.77 -21.69 -18.38
N CYS A 165 14.76 -20.95 -18.86
CA CYS A 165 13.57 -21.47 -19.51
C CYS A 165 13.32 -20.74 -20.84
N LYS A 166 12.27 -21.13 -21.56
CA LYS A 166 11.90 -20.55 -22.86
C LYS A 166 11.05 -19.28 -22.74
N ALA A 167 10.64 -18.87 -21.54
CA ALA A 167 9.86 -17.66 -21.34
C ALA A 167 10.72 -16.43 -21.68
N GLN A 168 10.18 -15.58 -22.57
CA GLN A 168 10.84 -14.36 -23.03
C GLN A 168 10.45 -13.13 -22.21
N THR A 169 9.41 -13.24 -21.38
CA THR A 169 8.88 -12.15 -20.55
C THR A 169 8.98 -12.51 -19.09
N ILE A 170 9.49 -11.56 -18.28
CA ILE A 170 9.30 -11.53 -16.84
C ILE A 170 8.02 -10.73 -16.60
N PRO A 171 6.91 -11.37 -16.20
CA PRO A 171 5.60 -10.72 -16.15
C PRO A 171 5.48 -9.72 -15.01
N ALA A 172 4.43 -8.89 -15.08
CA ALA A 172 4.16 -7.86 -14.09
C ALA A 172 4.10 -8.44 -12.67
N GLY A 173 4.78 -7.78 -11.72
CA GLY A 173 4.87 -8.17 -10.31
C GLY A 173 5.46 -9.56 -10.07
N CYS A 174 6.13 -10.19 -11.03
CA CYS A 174 6.57 -11.59 -10.97
C CYS A 174 7.27 -11.95 -9.66
N PHE A 175 8.17 -11.09 -9.19
CA PHE A 175 8.94 -11.22 -7.95
C PHE A 175 8.72 -10.06 -6.99
N GLU A 176 7.60 -9.35 -7.13
CA GLU A 176 7.26 -8.23 -6.23
C GLU A 176 7.36 -8.66 -4.76
N LYS A 177 8.02 -7.85 -3.94
CA LYS A 177 8.26 -8.08 -2.49
C LYS A 177 9.01 -9.39 -2.16
N CYS A 178 9.83 -9.91 -3.08
CA CYS A 178 10.77 -10.99 -2.77
C CYS A 178 12.01 -10.43 -2.05
N HIS A 179 11.83 -9.96 -0.81
CA HIS A 179 12.85 -9.21 -0.06
C HIS A 179 14.17 -9.95 0.16
N SER A 180 14.17 -11.29 0.19
CA SER A 180 15.38 -12.11 0.37
C SER A 180 16.08 -12.48 -0.93
N LEU A 181 15.54 -12.11 -2.10
CA LEU A 181 16.10 -12.50 -3.40
C LEU A 181 17.46 -11.83 -3.61
N LYS A 182 18.53 -12.64 -3.58
CA LYS A 182 19.92 -12.18 -3.71
C LYS A 182 20.45 -12.33 -5.13
N ASN A 183 20.03 -13.39 -5.82
CA ASN A 183 20.55 -13.74 -7.12
C ASN A 183 19.44 -14.20 -8.06
N ILE A 184 19.38 -13.59 -9.23
CA ILE A 184 18.61 -14.08 -10.36
C ILE A 184 19.50 -14.18 -11.59
N LYS A 185 19.48 -15.32 -12.25
CA LYS A 185 20.21 -15.52 -13.50
C LYS A 185 19.21 -15.57 -14.65
N LEU A 186 19.06 -14.45 -15.35
CA LEU A 186 18.25 -14.36 -16.56
C LEU A 186 18.98 -14.93 -17.77
N GLY A 187 18.25 -15.56 -18.68
CA GLY A 187 18.79 -16.04 -19.95
C GLY A 187 18.74 -14.95 -21.03
N ASP A 188 19.60 -15.09 -22.04
CA ASP A 188 19.66 -14.14 -23.18
C ASP A 188 18.39 -14.12 -24.05
N ASN A 189 17.49 -15.08 -23.87
CA ASN A 189 16.19 -15.13 -24.53
C ASN A 189 15.14 -14.22 -23.90
N VAL A 190 15.41 -13.63 -22.72
CA VAL A 190 14.50 -12.66 -22.10
C VAL A 190 14.53 -11.38 -22.90
N LYS A 191 13.34 -10.90 -23.28
CA LYS A 191 13.12 -9.69 -24.06
C LYS A 191 12.46 -8.59 -23.25
N ASN A 192 11.46 -8.95 -22.43
CA ASN A 192 10.59 -7.98 -21.76
C ASN A 192 10.64 -8.19 -20.25
N ILE A 193 10.75 -7.08 -19.51
CA ILE A 193 10.64 -7.01 -18.05
C ILE A 193 9.50 -6.04 -17.76
N MET A 194 8.37 -6.58 -17.28
CA MET A 194 7.11 -5.85 -17.14
C MET A 194 7.02 -5.08 -15.82
N THR A 195 6.01 -4.23 -15.71
CA THR A 195 5.75 -3.37 -14.54
C THR A 195 5.87 -4.11 -13.22
N GLY A 196 6.66 -3.58 -12.28
CA GLY A 196 6.81 -4.12 -10.94
C GLY A 196 7.46 -5.51 -10.85
N ALA A 197 8.02 -6.03 -11.94
CA ALA A 197 8.56 -7.41 -12.01
C ALA A 197 9.51 -7.75 -10.86
N PHE A 198 10.33 -6.79 -10.41
CA PHE A 198 11.27 -6.88 -9.29
C PHE A 198 11.03 -5.84 -8.20
N LYS A 199 9.83 -5.25 -8.15
CA LYS A 199 9.50 -4.22 -7.16
C LYS A 199 9.80 -4.72 -5.75
N GLN A 200 10.56 -3.93 -4.98
CA GLN A 200 10.97 -4.22 -3.61
C GLN A 200 11.80 -5.53 -3.42
N CYS A 201 12.54 -5.96 -4.45
CA CYS A 201 13.55 -7.02 -4.31
C CYS A 201 14.84 -6.44 -3.71
N SER A 202 14.79 -5.94 -2.48
CA SER A 202 15.84 -5.13 -1.84
C SER A 202 17.17 -5.86 -1.60
N SER A 203 17.18 -7.19 -1.50
CA SER A 203 18.40 -7.98 -1.30
C SER A 203 19.19 -8.29 -2.55
N LEU A 204 18.73 -7.93 -3.76
CA LEU A 204 19.48 -8.18 -4.99
C LEU A 204 20.81 -7.42 -4.95
N ASN A 205 21.93 -8.17 -5.00
CA ASN A 205 23.25 -7.55 -5.01
C ASN A 205 23.58 -6.94 -6.39
N ARG A 206 23.38 -7.74 -7.44
CA ARG A 206 23.61 -7.38 -8.84
C ARG A 206 22.43 -7.79 -9.69
N ILE A 207 21.94 -6.87 -10.48
CA ILE A 207 20.88 -7.12 -11.46
C ILE A 207 21.52 -7.09 -12.84
N TYR A 208 21.67 -8.26 -13.44
CA TYR A 208 22.22 -8.39 -14.78
C TYR A 208 21.11 -8.31 -15.83
N ILE A 209 21.22 -7.34 -16.73
CA ILE A 209 20.31 -7.16 -17.88
C ILE A 209 20.96 -7.83 -19.11
N PRO A 210 20.40 -8.97 -19.58
CA PRO A 210 20.95 -9.70 -20.71
C PRO A 210 20.87 -8.91 -22.04
N ARG A 211 21.63 -9.36 -23.03
CA ARG A 211 21.66 -8.76 -24.37
C ARG A 211 20.30 -8.76 -25.09
N GLY A 212 19.42 -9.72 -24.75
CA GLY A 212 18.13 -9.88 -25.41
C GLY A 212 17.05 -8.94 -24.90
N VAL A 213 17.26 -8.29 -23.75
CA VAL A 213 16.25 -7.40 -23.16
C VAL A 213 16.17 -6.12 -23.99
N SER A 214 14.99 -5.88 -24.56
CA SER A 214 14.65 -4.73 -25.40
C SER A 214 13.52 -3.87 -24.82
N GLU A 215 12.83 -4.34 -23.77
CA GLU A 215 11.74 -3.62 -23.14
C GLU A 215 11.79 -3.78 -21.62
N ILE A 216 11.79 -2.65 -20.92
CA ILE A 216 11.67 -2.56 -19.46
C ILE A 216 10.59 -1.53 -19.18
N GLU A 217 9.50 -1.98 -18.54
CA GLU A 217 8.38 -1.12 -18.20
C GLU A 217 8.63 -0.30 -16.94
N ASP A 218 7.83 0.73 -16.77
CA ASP A 218 7.82 1.60 -15.61
C ASP A 218 7.66 0.78 -14.29
N TYR A 219 8.30 1.24 -13.21
CA TYR A 219 8.34 0.57 -11.89
C TYR A 219 8.95 -0.85 -11.89
N ALA A 220 9.46 -1.39 -12.99
CA ALA A 220 9.96 -2.77 -13.07
C ALA A 220 10.95 -3.13 -11.95
N PHE A 221 11.78 -2.18 -11.54
CA PHE A 221 12.82 -2.33 -10.53
C PHE A 221 12.67 -1.39 -9.31
N SER A 222 11.50 -0.80 -9.10
CA SER A 222 11.26 0.09 -7.97
C SER A 222 11.72 -0.55 -6.65
N GLY A 223 12.68 0.08 -5.95
CA GLY A 223 13.25 -0.44 -4.70
C GLY A 223 14.12 -1.68 -4.82
N ALA A 224 14.53 -2.06 -6.03
CA ALA A 224 15.32 -3.27 -6.25
C ALA A 224 16.82 -3.00 -6.15
N GLY A 225 17.53 -3.88 -5.45
CA GLY A 225 18.97 -4.13 -5.54
C GLY A 225 19.93 -2.98 -5.26
N LYS A 226 21.23 -3.32 -5.44
CA LYS A 226 22.35 -2.37 -5.19
C LYS A 226 22.94 -1.78 -6.45
N GLU A 227 22.97 -2.53 -7.55
CA GLU A 227 23.60 -2.13 -8.79
C GLU A 227 23.08 -2.91 -10.00
N PHE A 228 23.04 -2.24 -11.14
CA PHE A 228 22.72 -2.81 -12.45
C PHE A 228 23.96 -3.02 -13.29
N PHE A 229 23.99 -4.14 -14.01
CA PHE A 229 24.97 -4.48 -15.02
C PHE A 229 24.25 -4.84 -16.32
N VAL A 230 24.59 -4.19 -17.40
CA VAL A 230 24.02 -4.46 -18.71
C VAL A 230 25.06 -5.17 -19.58
N ALA A 231 24.64 -6.21 -20.30
CA ALA A 231 25.49 -6.91 -21.26
C ALA A 231 26.06 -5.91 -22.28
N GLY A 232 27.38 -5.98 -22.55
CA GLY A 232 28.06 -5.01 -23.44
C GLY A 232 27.48 -4.93 -24.85
N ASN A 233 26.86 -6.01 -25.31
CA ASN A 233 26.20 -6.11 -26.63
C ASN A 233 24.66 -5.95 -26.54
N ASN A 234 24.11 -5.45 -25.43
CA ASN A 234 22.74 -4.95 -25.41
C ASN A 234 22.67 -3.66 -26.22
N ILE A 235 21.68 -3.54 -27.10
CA ILE A 235 21.54 -2.40 -28.01
C ILE A 235 20.57 -1.33 -27.50
N ASP A 236 19.75 -1.63 -26.48
CA ASP A 236 18.69 -0.76 -26.00
C ASP A 236 19.03 -0.11 -24.64
N TYR A 237 19.88 -0.75 -23.84
CA TYR A 237 20.21 -0.31 -22.49
C TYR A 237 21.71 -0.24 -22.21
N SER A 238 22.06 0.57 -21.21
CA SER A 238 23.41 0.69 -20.66
C SER A 238 23.37 0.83 -19.15
N SER A 239 24.50 0.65 -18.46
CA SER A 239 24.61 0.97 -17.04
C SER A 239 25.84 1.83 -16.78
N ASN A 240 25.69 2.84 -15.95
CA ASN A 240 26.77 3.72 -15.49
C ASN A 240 26.76 3.80 -13.96
N LYS A 241 27.91 3.49 -13.33
CA LYS A 241 28.04 3.46 -11.86
C LYS A 241 26.95 2.65 -11.16
N GLY A 242 26.45 1.58 -11.82
CA GLY A 242 25.42 0.70 -11.31
C GLY A 242 23.98 1.21 -11.46
N VAL A 243 23.76 2.35 -12.13
CA VAL A 243 22.44 2.89 -12.47
C VAL A 243 22.08 2.49 -13.90
N LEU A 244 20.81 2.17 -14.15
CA LEU A 244 20.32 1.69 -15.45
C LEU A 244 19.79 2.84 -16.31
N PHE A 245 20.23 2.90 -17.56
CA PHE A 245 19.87 3.92 -18.54
C PHE A 245 19.45 3.29 -19.87
N THR A 246 18.81 4.08 -20.71
CA THR A 246 18.75 3.83 -22.16
C THR A 246 20.16 3.76 -22.74
N LYS A 247 20.33 3.18 -23.92
CA LYS A 247 21.66 2.95 -24.52
C LYS A 247 22.45 4.24 -24.75
N ASP A 248 21.77 5.30 -25.17
CA ASP A 248 22.30 6.63 -25.39
C ASP A 248 22.47 7.47 -24.13
N MET A 249 22.07 6.93 -22.99
CA MET A 249 22.07 7.59 -21.68
C MET A 249 21.19 8.86 -21.59
N SER A 250 20.20 9.00 -22.48
CA SER A 250 19.23 10.10 -22.40
C SER A 250 18.09 9.83 -21.41
N GLY A 251 17.72 8.56 -21.20
CA GLY A 251 16.69 8.14 -20.25
C GLY A 251 17.26 7.42 -19.03
N LEU A 252 16.91 7.85 -17.82
CA LEU A 252 17.16 7.09 -16.59
C LEU A 252 16.02 6.08 -16.39
N VAL A 253 16.35 4.78 -16.49
CA VAL A 253 15.36 3.69 -16.43
C VAL A 253 15.13 3.21 -14.99
N ALA A 254 16.19 3.00 -14.20
CA ALA A 254 16.08 2.58 -12.81
C ALA A 254 17.31 2.96 -11.98
N TYR A 255 17.08 3.52 -10.81
CA TYR A 255 18.07 3.72 -9.76
C TYR A 255 18.02 2.54 -8.77
N PRO A 256 19.18 2.00 -8.33
CA PRO A 256 19.17 0.86 -7.39
C PRO A 256 18.63 1.28 -6.03
N GLY A 257 17.55 0.61 -5.57
CA GLY A 257 16.79 1.03 -4.39
C GLY A 257 17.58 1.06 -3.07
N THR A 258 18.65 0.25 -2.95
CA THR A 258 19.50 0.19 -1.75
C THR A 258 20.89 0.81 -1.92
N LYS A 259 21.16 1.47 -3.05
CA LYS A 259 22.41 2.21 -3.29
C LYS A 259 22.45 3.42 -2.36
N GLN A 260 23.50 3.47 -1.52
CA GLN A 260 23.62 4.47 -0.46
C GLN A 260 24.22 5.79 -0.96
N GLY A 261 23.76 6.89 -0.36
CA GLY A 261 24.34 8.22 -0.49
C GLY A 261 23.66 9.12 -1.50
N GLY A 262 24.34 10.22 -1.84
CA GLY A 262 23.88 11.19 -2.83
C GLY A 262 24.09 10.70 -4.27
N TYR A 263 23.26 11.21 -5.18
CA TYR A 263 23.36 10.92 -6.60
C TYR A 263 23.34 12.19 -7.46
N ILE A 264 24.28 12.28 -8.40
CA ILE A 264 24.31 13.35 -9.40
C ILE A 264 23.87 12.75 -10.73
N LEU A 265 22.77 13.26 -11.25
CA LEU A 265 22.22 12.84 -12.54
C LEU A 265 23.11 13.36 -13.67
N PRO A 266 23.54 12.52 -14.62
CA PRO A 266 24.33 12.98 -15.77
C PRO A 266 23.58 14.02 -16.61
N ASP A 267 24.31 15.00 -17.15
CA ASP A 267 23.75 16.04 -18.03
C ASP A 267 23.17 15.48 -19.34
N THR A 268 23.50 14.25 -19.71
CA THR A 268 22.92 13.59 -20.90
C THR A 268 21.46 13.19 -20.70
N VAL A 269 21.01 13.10 -19.44
CA VAL A 269 19.65 12.65 -19.11
C VAL A 269 18.66 13.80 -19.29
N ASP A 270 17.66 13.57 -20.11
CA ASP A 270 16.54 14.46 -20.38
C ASP A 270 15.16 13.83 -20.05
N ASP A 271 15.14 12.52 -19.75
CA ASP A 271 13.92 11.79 -19.35
C ASP A 271 14.18 10.84 -18.17
N ILE A 272 13.21 10.71 -17.27
CA ILE A 272 13.24 9.80 -16.12
C ILE A 272 11.99 8.94 -16.17
N CYS A 273 12.19 7.61 -16.25
CA CYS A 273 11.07 6.67 -16.28
C CYS A 273 10.28 6.69 -14.97
N ALA A 274 8.97 6.50 -15.06
CA ALA A 274 8.12 6.44 -13.87
C ALA A 274 8.60 5.33 -12.91
N GLY A 275 8.68 5.65 -11.63
CA GLY A 275 9.18 4.74 -10.60
C GLY A 275 10.68 4.49 -10.61
N ALA A 276 11.47 5.23 -11.41
CA ALA A 276 12.91 5.04 -11.50
C ALA A 276 13.65 5.21 -10.16
N PHE A 277 13.23 6.15 -9.31
CA PHE A 277 13.74 6.34 -7.95
C PHE A 277 12.81 5.79 -6.87
N SER A 278 11.58 5.39 -7.20
CA SER A 278 10.60 4.95 -6.22
C SER A 278 11.15 3.83 -5.32
N ASN A 279 10.89 3.91 -4.01
CA ASN A 279 11.42 2.99 -2.98
C ASN A 279 12.96 2.99 -2.87
N SER A 280 13.65 4.07 -3.28
CA SER A 280 15.12 4.19 -3.16
C SER A 280 15.51 4.63 -1.76
N VAL A 281 15.37 3.71 -0.79
CA VAL A 281 15.64 3.96 0.63
C VAL A 281 17.11 4.25 0.95
N GLY A 282 18.03 3.99 0.03
CA GLY A 282 19.44 4.33 0.18
C GLY A 282 19.80 5.75 -0.28
N LEU A 283 18.92 6.39 -1.06
CA LEU A 283 19.15 7.72 -1.63
C LEU A 283 18.97 8.79 -0.55
N THR A 284 19.98 9.62 -0.32
CA THR A 284 19.95 10.70 0.68
C THR A 284 19.95 12.09 0.05
N GLU A 285 20.42 12.23 -1.18
CA GLU A 285 20.50 13.48 -1.93
C GLU A 285 20.41 13.21 -3.43
N ILE A 286 19.71 14.06 -4.15
CA ILE A 286 19.71 14.08 -5.62
C ILE A 286 20.12 15.44 -6.13
N THR A 287 21.01 15.46 -7.15
CA THR A 287 21.34 16.66 -7.94
C THR A 287 20.97 16.39 -9.39
N PHE A 288 20.08 17.19 -9.92
CA PHE A 288 19.65 17.07 -11.32
C PHE A 288 20.65 17.67 -12.30
N GLY A 289 20.76 17.05 -13.48
CA GLY A 289 21.50 17.57 -14.61
C GLY A 289 20.77 18.73 -15.31
N LYS A 290 21.50 19.48 -16.12
CA LYS A 290 21.00 20.69 -16.80
C LYS A 290 19.92 20.44 -17.86
N ASN A 291 19.80 19.22 -18.37
CA ASN A 291 18.83 18.89 -19.42
C ASN A 291 17.47 18.44 -18.90
N ILE A 292 17.27 18.47 -17.58
CA ILE A 292 15.96 18.27 -16.96
C ILE A 292 15.28 19.63 -16.81
N TYR A 293 14.09 19.79 -17.38
CA TYR A 293 13.31 21.03 -17.32
C TYR A 293 12.01 20.89 -16.50
N ALA A 294 11.58 19.66 -16.24
CA ALA A 294 10.40 19.34 -15.46
C ALA A 294 10.75 18.28 -14.40
N VAL A 295 10.31 18.48 -13.19
CA VAL A 295 10.48 17.53 -12.08
C VAL A 295 9.12 17.05 -11.64
N ASP A 296 8.92 15.73 -11.67
CA ASP A 296 7.78 15.06 -11.07
C ASP A 296 8.20 14.53 -9.69
N MET A 297 7.59 15.07 -8.63
CA MET A 297 7.92 14.66 -7.27
C MET A 297 7.54 13.20 -6.98
N GLY A 298 6.63 12.60 -7.76
CA GLY A 298 6.28 11.19 -7.69
C GLY A 298 7.41 10.23 -8.06
N TRP A 299 8.46 10.70 -8.70
CA TRP A 299 9.67 9.90 -8.89
C TRP A 299 10.26 9.41 -7.57
N PHE A 300 10.07 10.17 -6.47
CA PHE A 300 10.63 9.92 -5.15
C PHE A 300 9.67 9.21 -4.18
N ASP A 301 8.58 8.64 -4.69
CA ASP A 301 7.67 7.85 -3.85
C ASP A 301 8.45 6.84 -2.98
N LYS A 302 8.20 6.86 -1.67
CA LYS A 302 8.85 5.99 -0.68
C LYS A 302 10.39 6.10 -0.60
N CYS A 303 10.96 7.26 -0.97
CA CYS A 303 12.38 7.58 -0.74
C CYS A 303 12.60 8.10 0.69
N ALA A 304 12.30 7.28 1.68
CA ALA A 304 12.17 7.67 3.09
C ALA A 304 13.42 8.31 3.74
N ASN A 305 14.60 8.21 3.10
CA ASN A 305 15.84 8.81 3.60
C ASN A 305 16.34 9.99 2.74
N LEU A 306 15.54 10.45 1.76
CA LEU A 306 15.91 11.57 0.91
C LEU A 306 15.82 12.88 1.69
N LYS A 307 16.97 13.52 1.94
CA LYS A 307 17.09 14.73 2.75
C LYS A 307 17.25 16.01 1.91
N ARG A 308 17.79 15.89 0.71
CA ARG A 308 18.10 17.04 -0.14
C ARG A 308 17.77 16.79 -1.59
N ILE A 309 17.12 17.79 -2.21
CA ILE A 309 16.88 17.85 -3.66
C ILE A 309 17.50 19.13 -4.20
N ASN A 310 18.54 18.98 -5.05
CA ASN A 310 19.12 20.07 -5.81
C ASN A 310 18.44 20.10 -7.17
N MET A 311 17.51 21.02 -7.35
CA MET A 311 16.67 21.16 -8.54
C MET A 311 17.51 21.52 -9.78
N PRO A 312 17.06 21.17 -11.00
CA PRO A 312 17.78 21.53 -12.20
C PRO A 312 17.83 23.04 -12.39
N PRO A 313 18.97 23.60 -12.87
CA PRO A 313 19.14 25.05 -12.98
C PRO A 313 18.10 25.71 -13.92
N GLU A 314 17.69 24.99 -14.97
CA GLU A 314 16.72 25.46 -15.98
C GLU A 314 15.31 24.91 -15.72
N LEU A 315 14.95 24.62 -14.47
CA LEU A 315 13.62 24.12 -14.07
C LEU A 315 12.51 25.04 -14.58
N GLN A 316 11.53 24.49 -15.29
CA GLN A 316 10.38 25.22 -15.85
C GLN A 316 9.05 24.78 -15.25
N SER A 317 8.95 23.53 -14.77
CA SER A 317 7.73 23.03 -14.15
C SER A 317 8.05 22.00 -13.07
N VAL A 318 7.18 21.96 -12.07
CA VAL A 318 7.17 20.92 -11.03
C VAL A 318 5.78 20.32 -11.01
N ASP A 319 5.71 19.01 -11.19
CA ASP A 319 4.49 18.24 -10.96
C ASP A 319 4.53 17.73 -9.52
N SER A 320 3.61 18.24 -8.74
CA SER A 320 3.45 17.91 -7.33
C SER A 320 2.15 17.14 -7.04
N TYR A 321 1.47 16.63 -8.08
CA TYR A 321 0.17 15.96 -7.98
C TYR A 321 0.22 14.55 -7.39
N VAL A 322 1.38 14.08 -6.96
CA VAL A 322 1.55 12.69 -6.51
C VAL A 322 1.54 12.59 -5.00
N GLU A 323 1.03 11.48 -4.50
CA GLU A 323 1.09 11.08 -3.10
C GLU A 323 2.55 11.12 -2.60
N TYR A 324 2.87 12.07 -1.72
CA TYR A 324 4.23 12.26 -1.16
C TYR A 324 4.54 11.26 -0.06
N SER A 325 4.19 10.00 -0.22
CA SER A 325 4.62 8.99 0.73
C SER A 325 6.14 8.83 0.63
N GLY A 326 6.84 9.07 1.75
CA GLY A 326 8.28 8.80 1.84
C GLY A 326 9.21 9.99 1.65
N LEU A 327 8.70 11.24 1.66
CA LEU A 327 9.54 12.44 1.71
C LEU A 327 9.58 13.10 3.11
N GLU A 328 9.23 12.36 4.14
CA GLU A 328 9.21 12.83 5.54
C GLU A 328 10.60 13.23 6.06
N SER A 329 11.66 12.78 5.39
CA SER A 329 13.05 13.15 5.70
C SER A 329 13.59 14.32 4.90
N LEU A 330 12.82 14.90 3.96
CA LEU A 330 13.28 15.99 3.11
C LEU A 330 13.49 17.25 3.96
N GLU A 331 14.76 17.65 4.12
CA GLU A 331 15.16 18.81 4.93
C GLU A 331 15.42 20.06 4.07
N LYS A 332 15.75 19.88 2.78
CA LYS A 332 16.22 20.98 1.95
C LYS A 332 15.95 20.81 0.47
N VAL A 333 15.44 21.85 -0.14
CA VAL A 333 15.38 22.02 -1.60
C VAL A 333 16.29 23.18 -1.99
N THR A 334 17.09 23.03 -3.04
CA THR A 334 17.92 24.10 -3.59
C THR A 334 17.65 24.32 -5.08
N LEU A 335 17.89 25.54 -5.56
CA LEU A 335 17.72 25.92 -6.95
C LEU A 335 18.70 27.06 -7.27
N SER A 336 19.11 27.17 -8.52
CA SER A 336 19.91 28.32 -8.97
C SER A 336 19.14 29.64 -8.83
N GLU A 337 19.76 30.67 -8.28
CA GLU A 337 19.18 32.02 -8.16
C GLU A 337 18.79 32.61 -9.53
N SER A 338 19.51 32.19 -10.60
CA SER A 338 19.22 32.62 -11.97
C SER A 338 17.96 31.99 -12.58
N ASN A 339 17.32 31.03 -11.91
CA ASN A 339 16.10 30.41 -12.43
C ASN A 339 15.00 31.47 -12.63
N LYS A 340 14.30 31.38 -13.76
CA LYS A 340 13.32 32.39 -14.19
C LYS A 340 11.91 32.14 -13.64
N TYR A 341 11.62 30.92 -13.22
CA TYR A 341 10.25 30.45 -12.92
C TYR A 341 10.02 30.22 -11.43
N PHE A 342 11.08 29.87 -10.70
CA PHE A 342 11.00 29.48 -9.29
C PHE A 342 12.03 30.21 -8.44
N SER A 343 11.77 30.23 -7.14
CA SER A 343 12.64 30.79 -6.09
C SER A 343 12.66 29.87 -4.87
N ILE A 344 13.71 30.00 -4.06
CA ILE A 344 13.82 29.32 -2.77
C ILE A 344 13.65 30.34 -1.64
N TYR A 345 12.84 29.98 -0.66
CA TYR A 345 12.75 30.65 0.63
C TYR A 345 12.72 29.60 1.74
N ASP A 346 13.58 29.72 2.72
CA ASP A 346 13.72 28.76 3.84
C ASP A 346 13.76 27.28 3.40
N ASP A 347 14.63 26.95 2.42
CA ASP A 347 14.80 25.59 1.85
C ASP A 347 13.55 25.01 1.14
N THR A 348 12.55 25.85 0.88
CA THR A 348 11.25 25.52 0.30
C THR A 348 11.14 26.11 -1.11
N LEU A 349 10.55 25.38 -2.06
CA LEU A 349 10.41 25.81 -3.45
C LEU A 349 9.08 26.54 -3.67
N TYR A 350 9.19 27.77 -4.22
CA TYR A 350 8.06 28.64 -4.57
C TYR A 350 8.08 29.01 -6.05
N SER A 351 6.94 29.56 -6.53
CA SER A 351 6.92 30.37 -7.75
C SER A 351 7.92 31.53 -7.64
N LYS A 352 8.31 32.11 -8.77
CA LYS A 352 9.32 33.20 -8.80
C LYS A 352 8.98 34.39 -7.92
N ASP A 353 7.69 34.69 -7.79
CA ASP A 353 7.14 35.77 -6.99
C ASP A 353 6.80 35.40 -5.55
N TYR A 354 7.17 34.16 -5.13
CA TYR A 354 6.91 33.57 -3.80
C TYR A 354 5.43 33.38 -3.45
N LYS A 355 4.50 33.50 -4.40
CA LYS A 355 3.07 33.41 -4.12
C LYS A 355 2.56 31.97 -3.99
N THR A 356 3.14 31.06 -4.74
CA THR A 356 2.73 29.66 -4.73
C THR A 356 3.84 28.76 -4.20
N LEU A 357 3.57 27.99 -3.15
CA LEU A 357 4.48 26.97 -2.61
C LEU A 357 4.30 25.66 -3.36
N TYR A 358 5.39 25.12 -3.92
CA TYR A 358 5.39 23.87 -4.70
C TYR A 358 5.97 22.67 -3.96
N VAL A 359 7.11 22.80 -3.26
CA VAL A 359 7.77 21.67 -2.57
C VAL A 359 8.15 22.09 -1.17
N MET A 360 7.63 21.35 -0.19
CA MET A 360 7.83 21.58 1.24
C MET A 360 8.83 20.57 1.81
N PRO A 361 9.81 21.01 2.63
CA PRO A 361 10.79 20.13 3.28
C PRO A 361 10.22 19.54 4.59
N PHE A 362 9.42 18.48 4.50
CA PHE A 362 8.70 17.87 5.62
C PHE A 362 9.60 17.34 6.76
N GLY A 363 10.89 17.11 6.49
CA GLY A 363 11.87 16.63 7.47
C GLY A 363 12.47 17.73 8.36
N LYS A 364 12.21 19.01 8.06
CA LYS A 364 12.68 20.13 8.89
C LYS A 364 12.01 20.13 10.27
N SER A 365 12.70 20.68 11.26
CA SER A 365 12.15 20.86 12.62
C SER A 365 11.19 22.06 12.74
N SER A 366 11.34 23.07 11.88
CA SER A 366 10.45 24.23 11.78
C SER A 366 10.31 24.64 10.32
N LEU A 367 9.21 25.27 9.99
CA LEU A 367 8.93 25.80 8.66
C LEU A 367 8.65 27.29 8.74
N GLU A 368 9.43 28.08 8.00
CA GLU A 368 9.16 29.51 7.80
C GLU A 368 8.59 29.72 6.40
N LEU A 369 7.36 30.20 6.30
CA LEU A 369 6.68 30.44 5.02
C LEU A 369 7.01 31.83 4.47
N ALA A 370 7.18 31.91 3.15
CA ALA A 370 7.42 33.17 2.47
C ALA A 370 6.29 34.19 2.79
N PRO A 371 6.61 35.46 3.11
CA PRO A 371 5.60 36.45 3.49
C PRO A 371 4.51 36.69 2.44
N GLN A 372 4.82 36.43 1.15
CA GLN A 372 3.93 36.69 0.02
C GLN A 372 3.07 35.46 -0.36
N VAL A 373 3.20 34.33 0.33
CA VAL A 373 2.49 33.10 -0.06
C VAL A 373 0.98 33.31 -0.03
N GLU A 374 0.34 32.92 -1.14
CA GLU A 374 -1.11 33.01 -1.35
C GLU A 374 -1.73 31.62 -1.49
N SER A 375 -0.93 30.65 -1.99
CA SER A 375 -1.37 29.31 -2.30
C SER A 375 -0.29 28.28 -1.94
N ILE A 376 -0.73 27.15 -1.44
CA ILE A 376 0.11 25.98 -1.17
C ILE A 376 -0.47 24.85 -2.01
N VAL A 377 0.23 24.42 -3.07
CA VAL A 377 -0.30 23.50 -4.09
C VAL A 377 -0.95 22.26 -3.49
N TYR A 378 -0.40 21.72 -2.42
CA TYR A 378 -0.96 20.55 -1.73
C TYR A 378 -2.27 20.82 -0.99
N LEU A 379 -2.47 22.06 -0.49
CA LEU A 379 -3.65 22.42 0.28
C LEU A 379 -4.82 22.81 -0.62
N ASP A 380 -4.54 23.36 -1.79
CA ASP A 380 -5.57 23.73 -2.76
C ASP A 380 -6.24 22.51 -3.39
N MET A 381 -5.51 21.39 -3.45
CA MET A 381 -6.01 20.09 -3.93
C MET A 381 -6.88 19.35 -2.89
N ILE A 382 -6.97 19.83 -1.67
CA ILE A 382 -7.76 19.23 -0.58
C ILE A 382 -9.27 19.18 -0.89
N ASN A 383 -9.76 19.94 -1.83
CA ASN A 383 -11.16 19.89 -2.25
C ASN A 383 -11.50 18.67 -3.10
N ASP A 384 -10.51 17.92 -3.65
CA ASP A 384 -10.70 16.74 -4.46
C ASP A 384 -9.80 15.58 -4.00
N ARG A 385 -10.39 14.55 -3.41
CA ARG A 385 -9.98 13.14 -3.25
C ARG A 385 -8.56 12.74 -2.75
N TYR A 386 -7.57 13.65 -2.55
CA TYR A 386 -6.16 13.30 -2.27
C TYR A 386 -5.61 13.89 -0.96
N LYS A 387 -6.34 13.82 0.13
CA LYS A 387 -6.21 14.65 1.34
C LYS A 387 -5.12 14.30 2.36
N ASN A 388 -4.28 13.28 2.18
CA ASN A 388 -3.55 12.67 3.32
C ASN A 388 -2.05 12.97 3.45
N VAL A 389 -1.46 13.77 2.56
CA VAL A 389 0.00 13.92 2.49
C VAL A 389 0.59 14.89 3.51
N LEU A 390 -0.21 15.84 3.98
CA LEU A 390 0.30 16.99 4.76
C LEU A 390 0.54 16.73 6.24
N THR A 391 0.15 15.58 6.75
CA THR A 391 0.22 15.29 8.17
C THR A 391 1.50 14.59 8.59
N LYS A 392 2.22 13.94 7.67
CA LYS A 392 3.53 13.34 7.96
C LYS A 392 4.65 14.38 7.80
N ASN A 393 4.84 15.23 8.81
CA ASN A 393 5.92 16.19 8.84
C ASN A 393 6.67 16.16 10.18
N SER A 394 7.88 16.70 10.20
CA SER A 394 8.73 16.76 11.40
C SER A 394 8.70 18.13 12.09
N PHE A 395 7.81 19.03 11.67
CA PHE A 395 7.73 20.36 12.25
C PHE A 395 7.31 20.32 13.71
N SER A 396 7.96 21.12 14.54
CA SER A 396 7.48 21.48 15.88
C SER A 396 6.63 22.74 15.83
N GLU A 397 6.88 23.62 14.84
CA GLU A 397 6.16 24.88 14.63
C GLU A 397 6.20 25.30 13.15
N ILE A 398 5.21 26.07 12.76
CA ILE A 398 5.11 26.69 11.44
C ILE A 398 4.94 28.18 11.67
N ASN A 399 5.71 29.00 10.92
CA ASN A 399 5.70 30.44 11.04
C ASN A 399 5.38 31.10 9.71
N ILE A 400 4.69 32.22 9.77
CA ILE A 400 4.42 33.12 8.63
C ILE A 400 4.38 34.57 9.11
N SER A 401 4.75 35.51 8.25
CA SER A 401 4.67 36.92 8.55
C SER A 401 3.24 37.32 8.92
N SER A 402 3.08 38.11 9.99
CA SER A 402 1.78 38.67 10.39
C SER A 402 1.14 39.56 9.32
N GLN A 403 1.91 40.05 8.34
CA GLN A 403 1.45 40.83 7.21
C GLN A 403 0.85 39.99 6.07
N ASN A 404 1.00 38.67 6.12
CA ASN A 404 0.39 37.80 5.11
C ASN A 404 -1.14 37.97 5.11
N GLN A 405 -1.73 38.04 3.91
CA GLN A 405 -3.16 38.35 3.72
C GLN A 405 -4.02 37.07 3.64
N TYR A 406 -3.43 35.90 3.49
CA TYR A 406 -4.12 34.62 3.19
C TYR A 406 -4.04 33.62 4.34
N PHE A 407 -2.93 33.63 5.08
CA PHE A 407 -2.67 32.72 6.17
C PHE A 407 -2.23 33.41 7.44
N VAL A 408 -2.39 32.71 8.55
CA VAL A 408 -1.89 33.12 9.86
C VAL A 408 -1.45 31.90 10.65
N THR A 409 -0.48 32.07 11.54
CA THR A 409 -0.10 31.04 12.50
C THR A 409 -0.52 31.43 13.91
N VAL A 410 -1.11 30.48 14.63
CA VAL A 410 -1.44 30.59 16.06
C VAL A 410 -0.88 29.38 16.76
N ASP A 411 -0.07 29.59 17.78
CA ASP A 411 0.62 28.52 18.53
C ASP A 411 1.34 27.51 17.63
N GLY A 412 1.97 28.01 16.54
CA GLY A 412 2.72 27.20 15.58
C GLY A 412 1.87 26.41 14.56
N VAL A 413 0.55 26.51 14.61
CA VAL A 413 -0.38 25.89 13.66
C VAL A 413 -0.74 26.89 12.57
N LEU A 414 -0.74 26.44 11.32
CA LEU A 414 -1.13 27.25 10.16
C LEU A 414 -2.64 27.18 9.92
N TYR A 415 -3.25 28.35 9.81
CA TYR A 415 -4.67 28.54 9.50
C TYR A 415 -4.85 29.41 8.25
N ASP A 416 -6.06 29.38 7.69
CA ASP A 416 -6.54 30.46 6.85
C ASP A 416 -6.56 31.79 7.61
N LYS A 417 -6.67 32.92 6.91
CA LYS A 417 -6.54 34.25 7.52
C LYS A 417 -7.55 34.53 8.65
N ASP A 418 -8.74 33.98 8.54
CA ASP A 418 -9.84 34.18 9.47
C ASP A 418 -9.84 33.16 10.64
N ILE A 419 -8.85 32.28 10.69
CA ILE A 419 -8.71 31.20 11.69
C ILE A 419 -9.98 30.31 11.71
N THR A 420 -10.53 30.04 10.54
CA THR A 420 -11.71 29.17 10.41
C THR A 420 -11.35 27.76 9.98
N LYS A 421 -10.22 27.60 9.30
CA LYS A 421 -9.76 26.33 8.76
C LYS A 421 -8.34 26.01 9.22
N ILE A 422 -8.12 24.78 9.73
CA ILE A 422 -6.78 24.24 9.99
C ILE A 422 -6.16 23.87 8.65
N MET A 423 -5.11 24.58 8.25
CA MET A 423 -4.39 24.33 7.01
C MET A 423 -3.30 23.27 7.17
N LEU A 424 -2.46 23.41 8.20
CA LEU A 424 -1.37 22.48 8.49
C LEU A 424 -1.06 22.44 9.99
N LEU A 425 -1.06 21.21 10.54
CA LEU A 425 -0.68 20.95 11.93
C LEU A 425 0.78 20.47 12.00
N PRO A 426 1.62 21.01 12.90
CA PRO A 426 2.96 20.49 13.13
C PRO A 426 2.93 19.02 13.61
N GLY A 427 3.66 18.14 12.92
CA GLY A 427 3.66 16.70 13.21
C GLY A 427 4.29 16.32 14.55
N LYS A 428 5.10 17.20 15.16
CA LYS A 428 5.69 17.02 16.49
C LYS A 428 4.90 17.64 17.63
N MET A 429 3.78 18.30 17.32
CA MET A 429 2.91 18.88 18.34
C MET A 429 2.29 17.76 19.20
N THR A 430 2.40 17.90 20.52
CA THR A 430 1.90 16.89 21.48
C THR A 430 0.55 17.23 22.08
N SER A 431 0.18 18.52 22.07
CA SER A 431 -1.12 19.01 22.50
C SER A 431 -1.58 20.12 21.57
N TYR A 432 -2.86 20.15 21.25
CA TYR A 432 -3.46 21.13 20.38
C TYR A 432 -4.63 21.82 21.06
N LYS A 433 -4.62 23.17 21.05
CA LYS A 433 -5.74 23.98 21.54
C LYS A 433 -6.47 24.61 20.35
N MET A 434 -7.66 24.15 20.07
CA MET A 434 -8.48 24.60 18.95
C MET A 434 -9.12 25.96 19.25
N PRO A 435 -8.88 27.01 18.43
CA PRO A 435 -9.55 28.31 18.54
C PRO A 435 -11.07 28.23 18.39
N ALA A 436 -11.77 29.21 18.95
CA ALA A 436 -13.23 29.31 18.91
C ALA A 436 -13.79 29.46 17.48
N THR A 437 -13.05 30.07 16.58
CA THR A 437 -13.46 30.35 15.20
C THR A 437 -13.37 29.15 14.26
N VAL A 438 -12.60 28.11 14.62
CA VAL A 438 -12.39 26.95 13.75
C VAL A 438 -13.69 26.21 13.50
N ASN A 439 -14.02 26.04 12.22
CA ASN A 439 -15.19 25.30 11.74
C ASN A 439 -14.85 24.23 10.67
N ASP A 440 -13.63 24.24 10.10
CA ASP A 440 -13.10 23.20 9.22
C ASP A 440 -11.90 22.52 9.88
N ILE A 441 -12.07 21.26 10.25
CA ILE A 441 -11.08 20.41 10.92
C ILE A 441 -10.38 19.43 9.98
N THR A 442 -10.53 19.62 8.67
CA THR A 442 -9.92 18.70 7.66
C THR A 442 -8.43 18.51 7.89
N GLY A 443 -7.72 19.56 8.31
CA GLY A 443 -6.27 19.51 8.57
C GLY A 443 -5.83 18.69 9.81
N ILE A 444 -6.75 18.20 10.64
CA ILE A 444 -6.45 17.38 11.83
C ILE A 444 -7.05 15.98 11.77
N LEU A 445 -7.90 15.67 10.80
CA LEU A 445 -8.51 14.33 10.68
C LEU A 445 -7.44 13.27 10.43
N ASN A 446 -7.55 12.12 11.10
CA ASN A 446 -6.56 11.03 11.07
C ASN A 446 -6.51 10.25 9.75
N GLY A 447 -7.46 10.46 8.86
CA GLY A 447 -7.47 9.78 7.56
C GLY A 447 -8.58 10.29 6.66
N PHE A 448 -8.51 9.93 5.38
CA PHE A 448 -9.54 10.23 4.39
C PHE A 448 -9.67 9.09 3.35
N PHE A 449 -10.78 9.07 2.59
CA PHE A 449 -11.06 8.05 1.59
C PHE A 449 -9.96 7.97 0.52
N GLY A 450 -9.08 6.96 0.64
CA GLY A 450 -8.09 6.58 -0.35
C GLY A 450 -7.67 5.13 -0.12
N GLU A 451 -7.58 4.34 -1.18
CA GLU A 451 -7.41 2.88 -1.15
C GLU A 451 -5.99 2.40 -0.80
N THR A 452 -5.04 3.27 -0.43
CA THR A 452 -3.66 2.89 -0.17
C THR A 452 -3.31 2.94 1.31
N GLU A 453 -2.66 1.88 1.79
CA GLU A 453 -2.22 1.66 3.18
C GLU A 453 -1.24 2.74 3.72
N ASP A 454 -0.79 3.65 2.85
CA ASP A 454 0.29 4.60 3.14
C ASP A 454 -0.19 6.01 3.52
N ASN A 455 -1.50 6.27 3.51
CA ASN A 455 -2.09 7.61 3.61
C ASN A 455 -2.62 7.95 5.00
N ILE A 456 -1.83 7.72 6.05
CA ILE A 456 -2.25 7.94 7.43
C ILE A 456 -1.55 9.17 8.00
N ALA A 457 -2.32 10.10 8.54
CA ALA A 457 -1.81 11.21 9.33
C ALA A 457 -0.92 10.69 10.45
N ASN A 458 0.33 11.15 10.52
CA ASN A 458 1.23 10.80 11.60
C ASN A 458 1.55 12.04 12.40
N ASN A 459 0.77 12.30 13.46
CA ASN A 459 1.02 13.36 14.41
C ASN A 459 1.39 12.79 15.78
N SER A 460 1.93 13.64 16.65
CA SER A 460 2.35 13.27 18.01
C SER A 460 1.33 13.67 19.07
N LEU A 461 0.09 14.00 18.67
CA LEU A 461 -0.93 14.47 19.60
C LEU A 461 -1.29 13.41 20.64
N SER A 462 -1.27 13.82 21.89
CA SER A 462 -1.81 13.07 23.04
C SER A 462 -3.04 13.75 23.64
N ASP A 463 -3.28 15.02 23.31
CA ASP A 463 -4.37 15.82 23.85
C ASP A 463 -4.86 16.86 22.85
N ILE A 464 -6.19 17.00 22.75
CA ILE A 464 -6.86 18.07 22.02
C ILE A 464 -7.79 18.79 22.99
N SER A 465 -7.65 20.12 23.09
CA SER A 465 -8.58 20.99 23.79
C SER A 465 -9.28 21.93 22.81
N VAL A 466 -10.48 22.35 23.13
CA VAL A 466 -11.30 23.24 22.30
C VAL A 466 -11.72 24.45 23.13
N GLU A 467 -11.57 25.65 22.60
CA GLU A 467 -12.05 26.86 23.27
C GLU A 467 -13.56 26.80 23.51
N LYS A 468 -13.99 27.23 24.68
CA LYS A 468 -15.38 27.09 25.17
C LYS A 468 -16.41 27.73 24.21
N GLU A 469 -16.01 28.82 23.58
CA GLU A 469 -16.82 29.60 22.65
C GLU A 469 -16.97 28.95 21.27
N ASN A 470 -16.23 27.88 20.95
CA ASN A 470 -16.42 27.14 19.71
C ASN A 470 -17.83 26.58 19.63
N LEU A 471 -18.52 26.85 18.52
CA LEU A 471 -19.92 26.49 18.34
C LEU A 471 -20.14 25.08 17.76
N LEU A 472 -19.12 24.49 17.13
CA LEU A 472 -19.26 23.22 16.40
C LEU A 472 -18.56 22.05 17.09
N TYR A 473 -17.53 22.34 17.88
CA TYR A 473 -16.68 21.29 18.47
C TYR A 473 -16.53 21.46 19.97
N VAL A 474 -16.22 20.34 20.61
CA VAL A 474 -15.88 20.24 22.04
C VAL A 474 -14.85 19.14 22.22
N SER A 475 -14.03 19.24 23.25
CA SER A 475 -13.18 18.13 23.68
C SER A 475 -13.67 17.55 25.01
N LYS A 476 -13.59 16.24 25.14
CA LYS A 476 -13.79 15.51 26.40
C LYS A 476 -12.60 14.57 26.59
N ASP A 477 -11.93 14.71 27.71
CA ASP A 477 -10.72 13.92 28.02
C ASP A 477 -9.68 13.95 26.89
N GLY A 478 -9.47 15.12 26.28
CA GLY A 478 -8.49 15.31 25.20
C GLY A 478 -8.86 14.70 23.84
N VAL A 479 -10.10 14.26 23.65
CA VAL A 479 -10.65 13.66 22.42
C VAL A 479 -11.63 14.65 21.79
N LEU A 480 -11.63 14.77 20.46
CA LEU A 480 -12.42 15.75 19.71
C LEU A 480 -13.79 15.18 19.31
N PHE A 481 -14.83 15.94 19.63
CA PHE A 481 -16.23 15.63 19.33
C PHE A 481 -16.95 16.79 18.65
N SER A 482 -18.12 16.52 18.07
CA SER A 482 -19.12 17.53 17.79
C SER A 482 -19.57 18.21 19.09
N LYS A 483 -20.07 19.46 19.00
CA LYS A 483 -20.47 20.26 20.18
C LYS A 483 -21.50 19.59 21.07
N ASP A 484 -22.39 18.82 20.47
CA ASP A 484 -23.43 18.03 21.14
C ASP A 484 -22.95 16.66 21.63
N MET A 485 -21.65 16.36 21.50
CA MET A 485 -21.01 15.06 21.85
C MET A 485 -21.53 13.86 21.04
N ASN A 486 -22.37 14.09 20.03
CA ASN A 486 -22.99 13.01 19.27
C ASN A 486 -21.99 12.27 18.34
N LYS A 487 -21.02 13.02 17.75
CA LYS A 487 -20.02 12.43 16.84
C LYS A 487 -18.60 12.58 17.37
N LEU A 488 -17.85 11.47 17.43
CA LEU A 488 -16.41 11.46 17.66
C LEU A 488 -15.68 11.68 16.33
N TYR A 489 -14.80 12.70 16.26
CA TYR A 489 -14.00 13.03 15.09
C TYR A 489 -12.57 12.50 15.15
N VAL A 490 -11.84 12.76 16.25
CA VAL A 490 -10.42 12.44 16.37
C VAL A 490 -10.08 11.94 17.76
N TYR A 491 -9.52 10.74 17.82
CA TYR A 491 -8.81 10.23 19.00
C TYR A 491 -7.30 10.49 18.79
N PRO A 492 -6.60 11.23 19.67
CA PRO A 492 -5.20 11.55 19.49
C PRO A 492 -4.31 10.32 19.43
N GLN A 493 -3.40 10.29 18.46
CA GLN A 493 -2.61 9.10 18.11
C GLN A 493 -1.71 8.60 19.23
N GLU A 494 -1.14 9.50 20.06
CA GLU A 494 -0.27 9.16 21.19
C GLU A 494 -0.99 9.15 22.54
N LYS A 495 -2.31 9.31 22.56
CA LYS A 495 -3.11 9.19 23.79
C LYS A 495 -3.09 7.76 24.29
N LYS A 496 -2.65 7.60 25.55
CA LYS A 496 -2.40 6.26 26.14
C LYS A 496 -3.57 5.74 26.95
N GLY A 497 -3.66 4.40 27.03
CA GLY A 497 -4.56 3.71 27.96
C GLY A 497 -5.82 3.15 27.31
N ASN A 498 -6.76 2.80 28.17
CA ASN A 498 -8.07 2.33 27.73
C ASN A 498 -9.00 3.52 27.51
N TYR A 499 -9.85 3.41 26.52
CA TYR A 499 -10.84 4.42 26.21
C TYR A 499 -12.25 3.81 26.12
N THR A 500 -13.20 4.51 26.72
CA THR A 500 -14.62 4.17 26.61
C THR A 500 -15.34 5.32 25.93
N LEU A 501 -16.09 5.03 24.86
CA LEU A 501 -16.91 6.04 24.21
C LEU A 501 -17.94 6.58 25.21
N PRO A 502 -18.11 7.91 25.26
CA PRO A 502 -19.20 8.51 26.02
C PRO A 502 -20.57 8.00 25.56
N ASP A 503 -21.51 7.89 26.48
CA ASP A 503 -22.85 7.39 26.16
C ASP A 503 -23.64 8.34 25.25
N GLU A 504 -23.28 9.62 25.21
CA GLU A 504 -23.85 10.62 24.30
C GLU A 504 -23.44 10.41 22.82
N THR A 505 -22.38 9.63 22.58
CA THR A 505 -21.82 9.43 21.23
C THR A 505 -22.55 8.32 20.50
N THR A 506 -23.19 8.67 19.39
CA THR A 506 -23.92 7.71 18.52
C THR A 506 -23.22 7.50 17.19
N LEU A 507 -22.33 8.40 16.79
CA LEU A 507 -21.58 8.38 15.54
C LEU A 507 -20.08 8.49 15.78
N MET A 508 -19.31 7.98 14.85
CA MET A 508 -17.87 8.12 14.88
C MET A 508 -17.33 8.29 13.46
N ASP A 509 -16.29 9.12 13.31
CA ASP A 509 -15.56 9.18 12.06
C ASP A 509 -14.84 7.84 11.82
N MET A 510 -14.86 7.33 10.60
CA MET A 510 -14.28 6.03 10.27
C MET A 510 -12.79 5.95 10.62
N PHE A 511 -12.07 7.06 10.51
CA PHE A 511 -10.63 7.14 10.77
C PHE A 511 -10.29 7.68 12.16
N ALA A 512 -11.31 7.87 13.02
CA ALA A 512 -11.11 8.48 14.34
C ALA A 512 -10.03 7.83 15.18
N PHE A 513 -9.85 6.51 15.08
CA PHE A 513 -8.87 5.72 15.83
C PHE A 513 -7.64 5.30 15.00
N THR A 514 -7.55 5.68 13.74
CA THR A 514 -6.40 5.31 12.89
C THR A 514 -5.10 5.83 13.50
N GLU A 515 -4.05 4.96 13.57
CA GLU A 515 -2.77 5.24 14.22
C GLU A 515 -2.87 5.57 15.73
N ALA A 516 -3.92 5.18 16.41
CA ALA A 516 -4.01 5.35 17.86
C ALA A 516 -3.02 4.43 18.59
N ARG A 517 -1.71 4.76 18.48
CA ARG A 517 -0.58 3.93 18.92
C ARG A 517 -0.54 3.69 20.43
N GLY A 518 -1.07 4.63 21.22
CA GLY A 518 -1.14 4.54 22.67
C GLY A 518 -2.37 3.85 23.22
N LEU A 519 -3.40 3.59 22.40
CA LEU A 519 -4.67 2.98 22.80
C LEU A 519 -4.47 1.49 23.11
N THR A 520 -4.80 1.08 24.35
CA THR A 520 -4.62 -0.32 24.79
C THR A 520 -5.91 -1.13 24.83
N GLY A 521 -7.03 -0.45 25.03
CA GLY A 521 -8.37 -1.06 25.04
C GLY A 521 -9.42 -0.06 24.60
N LEU A 522 -10.42 -0.52 23.84
CA LEU A 522 -11.53 0.28 23.35
C LEU A 522 -12.86 -0.32 23.78
N THR A 523 -13.73 0.50 24.39
CA THR A 523 -15.10 0.12 24.70
C THR A 523 -16.06 1.00 23.90
N ILE A 524 -16.89 0.38 23.07
CA ILE A 524 -17.94 1.04 22.28
C ILE A 524 -19.21 1.09 23.11
N SER A 525 -19.85 2.27 23.21
CA SER A 525 -21.06 2.48 23.99
C SER A 525 -22.28 1.85 23.33
N GLU A 526 -23.33 1.63 24.11
CA GLU A 526 -24.60 1.02 23.68
C GLU A 526 -25.42 1.88 22.72
N ASN A 527 -25.11 3.19 22.64
CA ASN A 527 -25.86 4.13 21.80
C ASN A 527 -25.30 4.27 20.38
N CYS A 528 -24.18 3.60 20.08
CA CYS A 528 -23.64 3.52 18.72
C CYS A 528 -24.22 2.33 17.97
N ASP A 529 -25.29 2.54 17.20
CA ASP A 529 -25.97 1.45 16.50
C ASP A 529 -25.10 0.84 15.37
N ARG A 530 -24.33 1.66 14.68
CA ARG A 530 -23.48 1.24 13.55
C ARG A 530 -22.05 1.74 13.69
N ILE A 531 -21.10 0.81 13.64
CA ILE A 531 -19.69 1.08 13.76
C ILE A 531 -18.97 0.70 12.45
N TYR A 532 -18.32 1.69 11.87
CA TYR A 532 -17.35 1.52 10.78
C TYR A 532 -16.07 2.23 11.21
N MET A 533 -14.97 1.49 11.48
CA MET A 533 -13.73 2.10 11.91
C MET A 533 -12.50 1.44 11.31
N ASP A 534 -11.52 2.27 10.95
CA ASP A 534 -10.18 1.85 10.61
C ASP A 534 -9.31 1.92 11.87
N ILE A 535 -8.72 0.79 12.25
CA ILE A 535 -7.82 0.65 13.39
C ILE A 535 -6.38 0.35 12.97
N SER A 536 -6.06 0.63 11.71
CA SER A 536 -4.67 0.54 11.23
C SER A 536 -3.75 1.41 12.09
N GLY A 537 -2.54 0.93 12.39
CA GLY A 537 -1.58 1.63 13.25
C GLY A 537 -1.84 1.54 14.76
N CYS A 538 -2.94 0.90 15.21
CA CYS A 538 -3.26 0.72 16.64
C CYS A 538 -2.37 -0.35 17.30
N ALA A 539 -1.04 -0.16 17.28
CA ALA A 539 -0.05 -1.17 17.65
C ALA A 539 -0.17 -1.69 19.11
N ALA A 540 -0.66 -0.84 20.04
CA ALA A 540 -0.84 -1.21 21.44
C ALA A 540 -2.20 -1.81 21.76
N LEU A 541 -3.18 -1.78 20.82
CA LEU A 541 -4.55 -2.21 21.05
C LEU A 541 -4.63 -3.73 21.25
N LYS A 542 -5.13 -4.14 22.43
CA LYS A 542 -5.22 -5.55 22.83
C LYS A 542 -6.65 -6.03 23.01
N LYS A 543 -7.57 -5.11 23.30
CA LYS A 543 -8.94 -5.47 23.66
C LYS A 543 -9.95 -4.49 23.06
N ILE A 544 -10.98 -5.04 22.43
CA ILE A 544 -12.17 -4.30 22.02
C ILE A 544 -13.39 -4.90 22.71
N THR A 545 -14.24 -4.05 23.27
CA THR A 545 -15.52 -4.43 23.88
C THR A 545 -16.62 -3.61 23.21
N VAL A 546 -17.58 -4.29 22.63
CA VAL A 546 -18.79 -3.71 22.04
C VAL A 546 -19.93 -3.99 23.00
N LYS A 547 -20.59 -2.94 23.53
CA LYS A 547 -21.73 -3.10 24.42
C LYS A 547 -22.99 -3.58 23.66
N ASP A 548 -24.03 -3.96 24.39
CA ASP A 548 -25.36 -4.21 23.85
C ASP A 548 -25.91 -2.92 23.18
N GLY A 549 -26.82 -3.04 22.22
CA GLY A 549 -27.36 -1.91 21.43
C GLY A 549 -26.66 -1.63 20.10
N VAL A 550 -25.42 -2.10 19.91
CA VAL A 550 -24.73 -2.02 18.63
C VAL A 550 -25.22 -3.13 17.71
N ASP A 551 -25.75 -2.77 16.54
CA ASP A 551 -26.23 -3.71 15.51
C ASP A 551 -25.12 -4.09 14.51
N THR A 552 -24.45 -3.08 13.95
CA THR A 552 -23.40 -3.27 12.96
C THR A 552 -22.01 -2.96 13.54
N PHE A 553 -21.08 -3.90 13.41
CA PHE A 553 -19.69 -3.71 13.83
C PHE A 553 -18.71 -4.11 12.74
N ARG A 554 -18.15 -3.10 12.05
CA ARG A 554 -17.21 -3.31 10.96
C ARG A 554 -15.89 -2.62 11.25
N ILE A 555 -14.79 -3.36 11.22
CA ILE A 555 -13.44 -2.85 11.44
C ILE A 555 -12.50 -3.24 10.32
N LYS A 556 -11.57 -2.33 10.01
CA LYS A 556 -10.47 -2.54 9.07
C LYS A 556 -9.14 -2.37 9.80
N ALA A 557 -8.16 -3.20 9.44
CA ALA A 557 -6.76 -3.05 9.82
C ALA A 557 -5.86 -3.35 8.61
N ALA A 558 -4.99 -2.40 8.25
CA ALA A 558 -4.07 -2.55 7.12
C ALA A 558 -2.95 -3.56 7.43
N GLU A 559 -2.47 -3.58 8.68
CA GLU A 559 -1.41 -4.48 9.13
C GLU A 559 -1.92 -5.49 10.18
N THR A 560 -1.04 -6.44 10.51
CA THR A 560 -1.32 -7.40 11.57
C THR A 560 -1.20 -6.75 12.95
N LEU A 561 -2.32 -6.66 13.68
CA LEU A 561 -2.40 -6.12 15.03
C LEU A 561 -2.10 -7.16 16.13
N ASN A 562 -2.27 -6.76 17.39
CA ASN A 562 -2.05 -7.61 18.57
C ASN A 562 -3.30 -7.74 19.46
N ILE A 563 -4.49 -7.67 18.86
CA ILE A 563 -5.76 -7.79 19.57
C ILE A 563 -5.92 -9.24 20.07
N SER A 564 -5.96 -9.40 21.38
CA SER A 564 -6.13 -10.71 22.03
C SER A 564 -7.58 -11.02 22.39
N SER A 565 -8.44 -10.00 22.49
CA SER A 565 -9.84 -10.17 22.89
C SER A 565 -10.75 -9.18 22.16
N LEU A 566 -11.80 -9.72 21.54
CA LEU A 566 -12.94 -8.98 21.01
C LEU A 566 -14.21 -9.49 21.68
N LYS A 567 -14.89 -8.64 22.46
CA LYS A 567 -16.19 -8.94 23.07
C LYS A 567 -17.28 -8.22 22.30
N LEU A 568 -18.29 -8.95 21.86
CA LEU A 568 -19.44 -8.43 21.12
C LEU A 568 -20.70 -8.46 21.98
N GLY A 569 -21.47 -7.39 21.94
CA GLY A 569 -22.77 -7.29 22.58
C GLY A 569 -23.79 -8.26 21.99
N LYS A 570 -24.94 -8.43 22.68
CA LYS A 570 -25.99 -9.38 22.27
C LYS A 570 -26.74 -8.97 21.01
N ASP A 571 -26.74 -7.67 20.68
CA ASP A 571 -27.50 -7.10 19.56
C ASP A 571 -26.70 -7.00 18.26
N VAL A 572 -25.39 -7.33 18.29
CA VAL A 572 -24.54 -7.28 17.09
C VAL A 572 -24.97 -8.36 16.12
N SER A 573 -25.54 -7.94 14.98
CA SER A 573 -26.06 -8.82 13.93
C SER A 573 -25.19 -8.83 12.67
N ASP A 574 -24.48 -7.73 12.38
CA ASP A 574 -23.60 -7.57 11.22
C ASP A 574 -22.17 -7.31 11.69
N ILE A 575 -21.24 -8.21 11.36
CA ILE A 575 -19.83 -8.11 11.72
C ILE A 575 -18.97 -8.26 10.48
N CYS A 576 -18.08 -7.29 10.28
CA CYS A 576 -17.03 -7.40 9.28
C CYS A 576 -15.67 -7.12 9.93
N LEU A 577 -14.75 -8.07 9.83
CA LEU A 577 -13.37 -7.95 10.31
C LEU A 577 -12.43 -8.01 9.10
N GLN A 578 -11.98 -6.86 8.62
CA GLN A 578 -11.06 -6.78 7.51
C GLN A 578 -9.63 -6.63 8.03
N GLY A 579 -8.74 -7.57 7.67
CA GLY A 579 -7.35 -7.60 8.12
C GLY A 579 -7.07 -8.67 9.16
N ASN A 580 -5.84 -8.68 9.68
CA ASN A 580 -5.39 -9.65 10.67
C ASN A 580 -5.28 -8.99 12.05
N LEU A 581 -6.21 -9.33 12.94
CA LEU A 581 -6.29 -8.73 14.28
C LEU A 581 -5.21 -9.22 15.25
N ASN A 582 -4.53 -10.34 14.97
CA ASN A 582 -3.49 -10.84 15.86
C ASN A 582 -2.42 -11.66 15.12
N LYS A 583 -1.17 -11.29 15.30
CA LYS A 583 0.00 -11.94 14.69
C LYS A 583 0.12 -13.44 15.02
N ALA A 584 -0.33 -13.86 16.20
CA ALA A 584 -0.34 -15.24 16.63
C ALA A 584 -1.62 -15.99 16.21
N HIS A 585 -2.56 -15.33 15.52
CA HIS A 585 -3.87 -15.88 15.14
C HIS A 585 -4.63 -16.49 16.33
N ASN A 586 -4.60 -15.83 17.48
CA ASN A 586 -5.21 -16.33 18.73
C ASN A 586 -6.13 -15.32 19.40
N THR A 587 -6.68 -14.35 18.66
CA THR A 587 -7.71 -13.45 19.18
C THR A 587 -8.92 -14.26 19.65
N VAL A 588 -9.31 -14.06 20.90
CA VAL A 588 -10.54 -14.66 21.45
C VAL A 588 -11.72 -13.75 21.14
N ILE A 589 -12.64 -14.22 20.33
CA ILE A 589 -13.90 -13.52 20.04
C ILE A 589 -15.00 -14.16 20.91
N SER A 590 -15.67 -13.35 21.71
CA SER A 590 -16.82 -13.77 22.52
C SER A 590 -18.01 -12.89 22.16
N SER A 591 -19.19 -13.51 22.00
CA SER A 591 -20.43 -12.79 21.72
C SER A 591 -21.50 -13.17 22.75
N ALA A 592 -22.27 -12.17 23.14
CA ALA A 592 -23.49 -12.37 23.94
C ALA A 592 -24.72 -12.65 23.06
N ALA A 593 -24.59 -12.58 21.72
CA ALA A 593 -25.67 -12.83 20.76
C ALA A 593 -26.22 -14.26 20.90
N LYS A 594 -27.52 -14.39 20.95
CA LYS A 594 -28.23 -15.68 20.99
C LYS A 594 -28.97 -15.86 19.67
N GLY A 595 -28.53 -16.80 18.84
CA GLY A 595 -29.32 -17.24 17.70
C GLY A 595 -28.80 -16.88 16.32
N LYS A 596 -29.62 -16.75 15.34
CA LYS A 596 -29.42 -16.91 13.88
C LYS A 596 -28.64 -15.81 13.15
N ASP A 597 -27.87 -14.99 13.82
CA ASP A 597 -27.33 -13.77 13.25
C ASP A 597 -26.12 -14.04 12.36
N ALA A 598 -26.06 -13.35 11.24
CA ALA A 598 -25.05 -13.53 10.21
C ALA A 598 -23.78 -12.75 10.56
N VAL A 599 -22.63 -13.37 10.37
CA VAL A 599 -21.31 -12.74 10.60
C VAL A 599 -20.45 -12.88 9.37
N GLU A 600 -19.90 -11.79 8.89
CA GLU A 600 -19.00 -11.75 7.77
C GLU A 600 -17.56 -11.49 8.25
N VAL A 601 -16.62 -12.36 7.87
CA VAL A 601 -15.19 -12.14 8.09
C VAL A 601 -14.51 -11.92 6.76
N LEU A 602 -14.17 -10.68 6.46
CA LEU A 602 -13.40 -10.32 5.29
C LEU A 602 -11.92 -10.26 5.66
N THR A 603 -11.12 -11.12 5.09
CA THR A 603 -9.67 -11.06 5.24
C THR A 603 -9.08 -10.30 4.07
N GLY A 604 -8.32 -9.26 4.34
CA GLY A 604 -7.44 -8.39 3.56
C GLY A 604 -7.33 -8.42 2.02
N ILE A 605 -8.23 -9.10 1.33
CA ILE A 605 -8.10 -9.39 -0.11
C ILE A 605 -9.10 -8.58 -0.95
N GLN A 606 -10.18 -8.06 -0.38
CA GLN A 606 -11.19 -7.32 -1.15
C GLN A 606 -10.87 -5.84 -1.38
N ALA A 607 -9.86 -5.28 -0.77
CA ALA A 607 -9.44 -3.89 -1.01
C ALA A 607 -8.84 -3.64 -2.41
N ALA A 608 -8.64 -4.68 -3.23
CA ALA A 608 -8.07 -4.57 -4.57
C ALA A 608 -9.07 -4.88 -5.71
N ALA A 609 -10.32 -5.18 -5.40
CA ALA A 609 -11.37 -5.35 -6.39
C ALA A 609 -12.27 -4.10 -6.34
N GLY A 610 -12.18 -3.27 -7.37
CA GLY A 610 -12.99 -2.06 -7.51
C GLY A 610 -14.48 -2.33 -7.44
N GLU A 611 -15.22 -1.30 -7.14
CA GLU A 611 -16.65 -1.17 -7.00
C GLU A 611 -17.46 -2.10 -7.94
N GLY A 612 -18.13 -3.06 -7.35
CA GLY A 612 -19.15 -3.89 -7.98
C GLY A 612 -20.06 -4.43 -6.88
N ASP A 613 -21.35 -4.14 -6.97
CA ASP A 613 -22.41 -4.68 -6.12
C ASP A 613 -22.45 -6.22 -6.27
N GLU A 614 -21.67 -6.94 -5.45
CA GLU A 614 -21.82 -8.37 -5.32
C GLU A 614 -22.61 -8.67 -4.03
N GLU A 615 -23.75 -9.37 -4.18
CA GLU A 615 -24.51 -9.94 -3.07
C GLU A 615 -23.59 -10.83 -2.21
N ILE A 616 -23.38 -10.42 -0.97
CA ILE A 616 -22.57 -11.13 0.02
C ILE A 616 -23.48 -12.17 0.69
N GLU A 617 -23.10 -13.45 0.57
CA GLU A 617 -23.83 -14.53 1.22
C GLU A 617 -23.49 -14.53 2.73
N PHE A 618 -24.47 -14.22 3.56
CA PHE A 618 -24.33 -14.24 5.02
C PHE A 618 -24.19 -15.67 5.57
N LEU A 619 -23.20 -15.89 6.43
CA LEU A 619 -22.97 -17.15 7.11
C LEU A 619 -23.69 -17.16 8.47
N THR A 620 -24.23 -18.31 8.87
CA THR A 620 -24.82 -18.44 10.20
C THR A 620 -23.75 -18.42 11.30
N PHE A 621 -24.08 -18.02 12.50
CA PHE A 621 -23.17 -17.99 13.64
C PHE A 621 -22.44 -19.32 13.87
N LYS A 622 -23.09 -20.46 13.59
CA LYS A 622 -22.50 -21.79 13.66
C LYS A 622 -21.45 -22.04 12.58
N ASP A 623 -21.65 -21.52 11.39
CA ASP A 623 -20.71 -21.62 10.28
C ASP A 623 -19.52 -20.71 10.54
N MET A 624 -19.75 -19.57 11.18
CA MET A 624 -18.77 -18.60 11.58
C MET A 624 -17.81 -19.10 12.67
N SER A 625 -18.31 -19.79 13.69
CA SER A 625 -17.42 -20.33 14.74
C SER A 625 -16.33 -21.22 14.14
N ARG A 626 -16.67 -22.01 13.12
CA ARG A 626 -15.73 -22.83 12.37
C ARG A 626 -14.80 -22.04 11.45
N TYR A 627 -15.31 -20.99 10.81
CA TYR A 627 -14.52 -20.14 9.91
C TYR A 627 -13.54 -19.28 10.68
N VAL A 628 -13.96 -18.70 11.80
CA VAL A 628 -13.13 -17.85 12.66
C VAL A 628 -12.07 -18.66 13.40
N GLU A 629 -12.37 -19.88 13.81
CA GLU A 629 -11.39 -20.83 14.36
C GLU A 629 -10.35 -21.20 13.29
N PHE A 630 -10.78 -21.30 12.05
CA PHE A 630 -9.92 -21.52 10.89
C PHE A 630 -8.98 -20.32 10.62
N MET A 631 -9.45 -19.09 10.77
CA MET A 631 -8.65 -17.86 10.66
C MET A 631 -7.74 -17.61 11.86
N GLY A 632 -7.71 -18.52 12.86
CA GLY A 632 -6.91 -18.42 14.06
C GLY A 632 -7.58 -17.61 15.18
N TYR A 633 -8.86 -17.31 15.07
CA TYR A 633 -9.66 -16.73 16.13
C TYR A 633 -10.34 -17.84 16.95
N ARG A 634 -10.51 -17.63 18.25
CA ARG A 634 -11.22 -18.57 19.13
C ARG A 634 -12.54 -17.94 19.57
N PHE A 635 -13.64 -18.59 19.23
CA PHE A 635 -14.95 -18.28 19.78
C PHE A 635 -15.16 -18.96 21.15
N LYS A 636 -15.70 -18.22 22.11
CA LYS A 636 -16.19 -18.72 23.39
C LYS A 636 -17.67 -18.38 23.55
#